data_9bd8179d0aca0afc7597fc88156c2e52
#
_entry.id   9bd8179d0aca0afc7597fc88156c2e52
#
_cell.length_a   1.000
_cell.length_b   1.000
_cell.length_c   1.000
_cell.angle_alpha   90.00
_cell.angle_beta   90.00
_cell.angle_gamma   90.00
#
_symmetry.space_group_name_H-M   'P 1'
#
loop_
_entity.id
_entity.type
_entity.pdbx_description
1 polymer ?
#
loop_
_entity_poly.entity_id
_entity_poly.type
_entity_poly.pdbx_seq_one_letter_code
_entity_poly.pdbx_strand_id
1 'polypeptide(L)'
;MEVVMFKGWTLFLLLVFCLWIPTEVVGRTGTTIANSTISSRPSVLRIGALFTFDSVIGRSAKAAIMAAVDDVNANTSILHGIKMEVIVHNTNCSGFLGTVEALQLMENEVVAAIGPQSSGIAHIISHVVNELHVPLLSFGATDPSLTSLQYPYFVRTTQSDYFQMYAIADFVDYYRWKEVIAIFVDDDNGRNGISVLGDALAKKRAKISYKAALLPKATNSDISDLLNGVNLMESRVYVLHVNPDSGLSIFSIAKKLGMMTSGYVWIATDWLPSVLDSVVAVDTDTLNLLQGVVAFRHHTPDTNLKKSFVNRLRNSKGKETASFNSYALYAYDSVWLAAYALDVFLKEGGIISFSSDPKLHDTNGSMLHLSSLRVFEGGPLFLQTLLRMNFTGLSGQIQFDMEKNLIRPAYDILNIGGFGTRRIGYWSNYSGLSVLAPEILYKKPPNTSTSNQQLHNVIWPGETTATPRGWVFPNNGKPLRIAVPYRVDYLEFVAKDKNPPGVKGYCIDVFEAAINLLPYAVPREYILFGHGDKNPSYDGLVNQVALNNFDAAVGDVTIVPNRTRILDFTQPYMESGLVVVVPVKEIRSSPWSFLKPFTAQMWCVTGAFFLFVGTVVWILEHRHNPEFRGKPTKQLATVFWREHCEYSWAVGANHMAFCGVNYQFKLHS
;
A
#
# COMPACT_ATOMS: atom_id res chain seq x y z
N MET A 1 9.68 -5.61 -45.63
CA MET A 1 10.53 -4.52 -46.12
C MET A 1 10.57 -3.35 -45.10
N GLU A 2 9.86 -3.41 -43.99
CA GLU A 2 9.85 -2.37 -42.96
C GLU A 2 10.81 -2.59 -41.78
N VAL A 3 11.37 -3.76 -41.60
CA VAL A 3 12.28 -4.08 -40.46
C VAL A 3 13.74 -3.70 -40.76
N VAL A 4 14.10 -3.42 -41.99
CA VAL A 4 15.46 -3.05 -42.39
C VAL A 4 15.69 -1.52 -42.33
N MET A 5 14.64 -0.72 -42.40
CA MET A 5 14.76 0.76 -42.32
C MET A 5 14.97 1.28 -40.89
N PHE A 6 14.51 0.55 -39.88
CA PHE A 6 14.64 1.00 -38.46
C PHE A 6 16.04 0.84 -37.87
N LYS A 7 16.83 -0.11 -38.40
CA LYS A 7 18.24 -0.29 -37.98
C LYS A 7 19.23 0.69 -38.61
N GLY A 8 18.88 1.31 -39.72
CA GLY A 8 19.70 2.31 -40.35
C GLY A 8 19.67 3.69 -39.67
N TRP A 9 18.53 4.05 -39.11
CA TRP A 9 18.35 5.35 -38.44
C TRP A 9 18.98 5.40 -37.04
N THR A 10 19.01 4.30 -36.31
CA THR A 10 19.66 4.22 -34.99
C THR A 10 21.19 4.26 -35.11
N LEU A 11 21.79 3.71 -36.16
CA LEU A 11 23.22 3.82 -36.44
C LEU A 11 23.61 5.22 -36.90
N PHE A 12 22.78 5.91 -37.66
CA PHE A 12 23.02 7.26 -38.13
C PHE A 12 22.95 8.28 -36.96
N LEU A 13 22.02 8.11 -36.03
CA LEU A 13 21.90 8.96 -34.81
C LEU A 13 23.07 8.73 -33.85
N LEU A 14 23.59 7.51 -33.73
CA LEU A 14 24.79 7.23 -32.93
C LEU A 14 26.06 7.82 -33.53
N LEU A 15 26.20 7.82 -34.86
CA LEU A 15 27.33 8.44 -35.56
C LEU A 15 27.33 9.98 -35.47
N VAL A 16 26.16 10.59 -35.51
CA VAL A 16 26.00 12.06 -35.34
C VAL A 16 26.31 12.48 -33.90
N PHE A 17 25.98 11.64 -32.90
CA PHE A 17 26.27 11.91 -31.49
C PHE A 17 27.76 11.79 -31.15
N CYS A 18 28.54 10.96 -31.87
CA CYS A 18 29.99 10.82 -31.68
C CYS A 18 30.80 11.95 -32.32
N LEU A 19 30.21 12.76 -33.21
CA LEU A 19 30.89 13.87 -33.90
C LEU A 19 30.73 15.23 -33.19
N TRP A 20 30.03 15.26 -32.05
CA TRP A 20 29.77 16.49 -31.28
C TRP A 20 30.46 16.56 -29.92
N ILE A 21 31.66 15.95 -29.80
CA ILE A 21 32.52 16.16 -28.64
C ILE A 21 33.57 17.22 -29.06
N PRO A 22 33.56 18.43 -28.53
CA PRO A 22 34.63 19.37 -28.76
C PRO A 22 35.91 18.88 -28.02
N THR A 23 36.92 18.54 -28.75
CA THR A 23 38.27 18.34 -28.24
C THR A 23 38.89 19.71 -27.91
N GLU A 24 38.84 20.11 -26.66
CA GLU A 24 39.70 21.19 -26.20
C GLU A 24 41.14 20.68 -25.99
N VAL A 25 42.00 21.25 -26.79
CA VAL A 25 43.46 21.06 -26.70
C VAL A 25 43.97 21.76 -25.46
N VAL A 26 44.45 20.99 -24.50
CA VAL A 26 45.15 21.53 -23.31
C VAL A 26 46.53 22.04 -23.72
N GLY A 27 46.65 23.34 -23.78
CA GLY A 27 47.94 24.02 -23.81
C GLY A 27 48.61 24.01 -22.44
N ARG A 28 49.76 23.38 -22.36
CA ARG A 28 50.61 23.32 -21.18
C ARG A 28 51.42 24.59 -21.10
N THR A 29 51.19 25.44 -20.10
CA THR A 29 52.21 26.42 -19.65
C THR A 29 52.10 26.68 -18.15
N GLY A 30 53.23 26.58 -17.48
CA GLY A 30 53.54 27.32 -16.27
C GLY A 30 53.24 26.67 -14.94
N THR A 31 54.23 26.00 -14.40
CA THR A 31 54.40 25.69 -12.99
C THR A 31 54.28 26.94 -12.11
N THR A 32 53.18 27.05 -11.38
CA THR A 32 53.18 27.75 -10.10
C THR A 32 52.87 26.71 -9.05
N ILE A 33 53.83 26.44 -8.20
CA ILE A 33 53.65 25.66 -6.96
C ILE A 33 52.71 26.49 -6.09
N ALA A 34 51.43 26.21 -6.20
CA ALA A 34 50.48 26.63 -5.19
C ALA A 34 50.69 25.76 -3.98
N ASN A 35 51.14 26.38 -2.91
CA ASN A 35 51.17 25.78 -1.57
C ASN A 35 49.84 25.04 -1.37
N SER A 36 49.95 23.73 -1.27
CA SER A 36 48.84 22.93 -0.72
C SER A 36 48.71 23.42 0.72
N THR A 37 47.75 24.32 0.94
CA THR A 37 47.19 24.53 2.26
C THR A 37 46.67 23.14 2.67
N ILE A 38 47.39 22.51 3.56
CA ILE A 38 46.94 21.35 4.32
C ILE A 38 45.63 21.83 4.92
N SER A 39 44.51 21.40 4.34
CA SER A 39 43.18 21.62 4.90
C SER A 39 43.23 21.00 6.29
N SER A 40 43.41 21.84 7.32
CA SER A 40 43.39 21.37 8.68
C SER A 40 42.01 20.78 8.94
N ARG A 41 41.96 19.49 9.24
CA ARG A 41 40.68 18.87 9.65
C ARG A 41 40.04 19.74 10.73
N PRO A 42 38.73 20.03 10.64
CA PRO A 42 38.10 20.86 11.64
C PRO A 42 38.21 20.19 13.02
N SER A 43 38.44 20.94 14.05
CA SER A 43 38.50 20.43 15.43
C SER A 43 37.11 20.17 16.01
N VAL A 44 36.11 20.84 15.48
CA VAL A 44 34.69 20.74 15.89
C VAL A 44 33.80 20.64 14.66
N LEU A 45 32.83 19.74 14.72
CA LEU A 45 31.76 19.60 13.76
C LEU A 45 30.42 20.02 14.40
N ARG A 46 29.76 20.98 13.81
CA ARG A 46 28.46 21.46 14.31
C ARG A 46 27.33 20.79 13.57
N ILE A 47 26.39 20.19 14.32
CA ILE A 47 25.11 19.73 13.84
C ILE A 47 24.00 20.55 14.47
N GLY A 48 22.95 20.81 13.72
CA GLY A 48 21.77 21.48 14.21
C GLY A 48 20.75 20.48 14.76
N ALA A 49 19.88 20.93 15.66
CA ALA A 49 18.70 20.18 16.05
C ALA A 49 17.50 21.11 16.21
N LEU A 50 16.41 20.83 15.50
CA LEU A 50 15.19 21.64 15.45
C LEU A 50 13.98 20.80 15.84
N PHE A 51 13.31 21.11 16.94
CA PHE A 51 12.08 20.41 17.36
C PHE A 51 11.36 21.19 18.46
N THR A 52 10.11 20.81 18.77
CA THR A 52 9.33 21.42 19.84
C THR A 52 9.68 20.75 21.18
N PHE A 53 10.30 21.49 22.10
CA PHE A 53 10.84 20.94 23.35
C PHE A 53 9.79 20.34 24.28
N ASP A 54 8.64 20.99 24.41
CA ASP A 54 7.60 20.60 25.36
C ASP A 54 6.58 19.58 24.84
N SER A 55 6.70 19.18 23.58
CA SER A 55 5.86 18.14 23.01
C SER A 55 6.22 16.75 23.55
N VAL A 56 5.29 15.81 23.46
CA VAL A 56 5.50 14.40 23.86
C VAL A 56 6.73 13.80 23.16
N ILE A 57 6.87 14.06 21.87
CA ILE A 57 7.98 13.55 21.05
C ILE A 57 9.27 14.32 21.38
N GLY A 58 9.20 15.66 21.48
CA GLY A 58 10.37 16.51 21.64
C GLY A 58 11.11 16.30 22.96
N ARG A 59 10.38 16.12 24.06
CA ARG A 59 10.99 15.81 25.37
C ARG A 59 11.84 14.54 25.31
N SER A 60 11.31 13.47 24.70
CA SER A 60 12.02 12.20 24.54
C SER A 60 13.22 12.33 23.59
N ALA A 61 13.05 13.06 22.48
CA ALA A 61 14.07 13.27 21.49
C ALA A 61 15.24 14.11 22.02
N LYS A 62 14.97 15.17 22.80
CA LYS A 62 16.02 16.02 23.41
C LYS A 62 17.02 15.21 24.24
N ALA A 63 16.48 14.38 25.14
CA ALA A 63 17.33 13.52 25.98
C ALA A 63 18.13 12.52 25.14
N ALA A 64 17.52 11.95 24.09
CA ALA A 64 18.18 10.98 23.21
C ALA A 64 19.28 11.61 22.34
N ILE A 65 19.04 12.80 21.76
CA ILE A 65 20.03 13.55 20.97
C ILE A 65 21.25 13.89 21.81
N MET A 66 21.04 14.43 23.01
CA MET A 66 22.14 14.78 23.92
C MET A 66 22.96 13.55 24.29
N ALA A 67 22.30 12.46 24.67
CA ALA A 67 22.98 11.20 24.99
C ALA A 67 23.77 10.62 23.80
N ALA A 68 23.24 10.75 22.57
CA ALA A 68 23.89 10.30 21.36
C ALA A 68 25.15 11.10 21.06
N VAL A 69 25.12 12.44 21.22
CA VAL A 69 26.28 13.31 21.03
C VAL A 69 27.37 12.98 22.05
N ASP A 70 27.01 12.74 23.32
CA ASP A 70 27.95 12.31 24.34
C ASP A 70 28.58 10.95 24.00
N ASP A 71 27.79 9.99 23.53
CA ASP A 71 28.26 8.66 23.13
C ASP A 71 29.17 8.72 21.90
N VAL A 72 28.84 9.55 20.90
CA VAL A 72 29.69 9.78 19.72
C VAL A 72 31.02 10.38 20.14
N ASN A 73 31.04 11.41 21.00
CA ASN A 73 32.22 12.06 21.48
C ASN A 73 33.08 11.16 22.37
N ALA A 74 32.49 10.21 23.08
CA ALA A 74 33.19 9.21 23.86
C ALA A 74 33.82 8.10 23.01
N ASN A 75 33.33 7.91 21.77
CA ASN A 75 33.80 6.86 20.86
C ASN A 75 35.04 7.32 20.03
N THR A 76 36.20 6.93 20.44
CA THR A 76 37.47 7.30 19.76
C THR A 76 37.67 6.67 18.38
N SER A 77 36.87 5.67 18.00
CA SER A 77 37.00 4.99 16.69
C SER A 77 36.31 5.76 15.54
N ILE A 78 35.53 6.76 15.87
CA ILE A 78 34.75 7.58 14.91
C ILE A 78 35.25 9.02 14.99
N LEU A 79 35.24 9.72 13.85
CA LEU A 79 35.69 11.13 13.73
C LEU A 79 37.13 11.42 14.22
N HIS A 80 37.85 10.41 14.70
CA HIS A 80 39.27 10.46 15.06
C HIS A 80 39.70 11.73 15.82
N GLY A 81 39.01 12.06 16.92
CA GLY A 81 39.32 13.20 17.78
C GLY A 81 38.68 14.52 17.40
N ILE A 82 37.87 14.56 16.36
CA ILE A 82 36.99 15.69 16.03
C ILE A 82 35.81 15.66 16.97
N LYS A 83 35.54 16.75 17.68
CA LYS A 83 34.39 16.86 18.58
C LYS A 83 33.10 17.20 17.80
N MET A 84 32.06 16.47 18.05
CA MET A 84 30.71 16.82 17.56
C MET A 84 30.03 17.74 18.58
N GLU A 85 29.48 18.86 18.11
CA GLU A 85 28.69 19.81 18.89
C GLU A 85 27.29 19.90 18.31
N VAL A 86 26.28 19.90 19.18
CA VAL A 86 24.87 20.07 18.76
C VAL A 86 24.34 21.43 19.21
N ILE A 87 23.77 22.18 18.26
CA ILE A 87 23.08 23.44 18.49
C ILE A 87 21.57 23.16 18.41
N VAL A 88 20.86 23.43 19.51
CA VAL A 88 19.45 23.01 19.66
C VAL A 88 18.53 24.22 19.67
N HIS A 89 17.54 24.25 18.78
CA HIS A 89 16.56 25.31 18.63
C HIS A 89 15.13 24.80 18.80
N ASN A 90 14.27 25.62 19.43
CA ASN A 90 12.88 25.27 19.73
C ASN A 90 11.92 25.83 18.66
N THR A 91 11.23 24.97 17.93
CA THR A 91 10.23 25.36 16.92
C THR A 91 8.88 25.79 17.53
N ASN A 92 8.67 25.51 18.80
CA ASN A 92 7.46 25.88 19.57
C ASN A 92 6.12 25.56 18.88
N CYS A 93 6.06 24.45 18.15
CA CYS A 93 4.91 24.03 17.30
C CYS A 93 4.42 25.11 16.32
N SER A 94 5.31 26.00 15.87
CA SER A 94 4.99 27.08 14.94
C SER A 94 5.83 26.97 13.66
N GLY A 95 5.16 26.90 12.50
CA GLY A 95 5.86 26.89 11.21
C GLY A 95 6.67 28.16 11.00
N PHE A 96 6.14 29.32 11.42
CA PHE A 96 6.84 30.60 11.34
C PHE A 96 8.09 30.62 12.22
N LEU A 97 7.94 30.30 13.52
CA LEU A 97 9.09 30.26 14.44
C LEU A 97 10.09 29.19 14.00
N GLY A 98 9.61 28.02 13.57
CA GLY A 98 10.47 26.96 13.03
C GLY A 98 11.31 27.43 11.84
N THR A 99 10.78 28.30 10.98
CA THR A 99 11.54 28.87 9.87
C THR A 99 12.60 29.86 10.36
N VAL A 100 12.23 30.76 11.30
CA VAL A 100 13.17 31.72 11.88
C VAL A 100 14.32 30.99 12.59
N GLU A 101 13.98 30.02 13.41
CA GLU A 101 14.96 29.22 14.15
C GLU A 101 15.85 28.37 13.21
N ALA A 102 15.30 27.90 12.08
CA ALA A 102 16.09 27.21 11.07
C ALA A 102 17.10 28.14 10.40
N LEU A 103 16.71 29.36 10.05
CA LEU A 103 17.62 30.35 9.48
C LEU A 103 18.75 30.70 10.46
N GLN A 104 18.41 30.97 11.72
CA GLN A 104 19.40 31.22 12.78
C GLN A 104 20.33 30.03 13.01
N LEU A 105 19.80 28.82 12.90
CA LEU A 105 20.62 27.62 13.01
C LEU A 105 21.63 27.50 11.84
N MET A 106 21.22 27.84 10.61
CA MET A 106 22.07 27.78 9.43
C MET A 106 23.20 28.84 9.45
N GLU A 107 23.02 29.98 10.15
CA GLU A 107 24.09 30.97 10.37
C GLU A 107 25.29 30.38 11.15
N ASN A 108 25.09 29.29 11.90
CA ASN A 108 26.15 28.62 12.64
C ASN A 108 26.97 27.62 11.81
N GLU A 109 26.79 27.58 10.49
CA GLU A 109 27.54 26.70 9.57
C GLU A 109 27.42 25.21 9.97
N VAL A 110 26.18 24.74 10.21
CA VAL A 110 25.92 23.35 10.56
C VAL A 110 26.00 22.45 9.32
N VAL A 111 26.62 21.27 9.46
CA VAL A 111 26.79 20.31 8.36
C VAL A 111 25.59 19.40 8.16
N ALA A 112 24.73 19.27 9.15
CA ALA A 112 23.46 18.56 9.12
C ALA A 112 22.49 19.16 10.14
N ALA A 113 21.19 19.00 9.91
CA ALA A 113 20.16 19.37 10.88
C ALA A 113 19.30 18.14 11.24
N ILE A 114 19.08 17.92 12.54
CA ILE A 114 18.27 16.82 13.07
C ILE A 114 16.86 17.35 13.43
N GLY A 115 15.82 16.68 12.98
CA GLY A 115 14.44 17.13 13.09
C GLY A 115 13.93 17.73 11.79
N PRO A 116 12.83 18.48 11.81
CA PRO A 116 11.89 18.60 12.93
C PRO A 116 11.03 17.34 13.11
N GLN A 117 10.31 17.23 14.24
CA GLN A 117 9.36 16.13 14.43
C GLN A 117 8.02 16.38 13.72
N SER A 118 7.68 17.64 13.42
CA SER A 118 6.44 18.03 12.74
C SER A 118 6.62 18.01 11.23
N SER A 119 5.74 17.27 10.53
CA SER A 119 5.76 17.18 9.07
C SER A 119 5.49 18.54 8.40
N GLY A 120 4.54 19.34 8.93
CA GLY A 120 4.27 20.67 8.38
C GLY A 120 5.46 21.64 8.51
N ILE A 121 6.22 21.57 9.62
CA ILE A 121 7.45 22.34 9.78
C ILE A 121 8.54 21.80 8.86
N ALA A 122 8.63 20.47 8.68
CA ALA A 122 9.59 19.84 7.77
C ALA A 122 9.42 20.30 6.32
N HIS A 123 8.18 20.45 5.84
CA HIS A 123 7.91 20.98 4.50
C HIS A 123 8.51 22.37 4.31
N ILE A 124 8.31 23.26 5.26
CA ILE A 124 8.81 24.65 5.18
C ILE A 124 10.34 24.69 5.26
N ILE A 125 10.92 24.01 6.25
CA ILE A 125 12.37 24.00 6.48
C ILE A 125 13.11 23.30 5.34
N SER A 126 12.50 22.32 4.69
CA SER A 126 13.12 21.63 3.56
C SER A 126 13.49 22.57 2.41
N HIS A 127 12.75 23.65 2.19
CA HIS A 127 13.13 24.67 1.20
C HIS A 127 14.42 25.42 1.59
N VAL A 128 14.54 25.76 2.88
CA VAL A 128 15.76 26.44 3.39
C VAL A 128 16.97 25.53 3.25
N VAL A 129 16.89 24.29 3.72
CA VAL A 129 18.04 23.36 3.68
C VAL A 129 18.40 22.92 2.26
N ASN A 130 17.41 22.91 1.33
CA ASN A 130 17.68 22.64 -0.07
C ASN A 130 18.57 23.73 -0.71
N GLU A 131 18.28 25.01 -0.47
CA GLU A 131 19.08 26.12 -0.98
C GLU A 131 20.47 26.15 -0.36
N LEU A 132 20.61 25.75 0.92
CA LEU A 132 21.88 25.77 1.63
C LEU A 132 22.65 24.45 1.55
N HIS A 133 22.13 23.45 0.85
CA HIS A 133 22.70 22.13 0.68
C HIS A 133 22.98 21.37 2.00
N VAL A 134 22.18 21.60 3.04
CA VAL A 134 22.35 20.97 4.36
C VAL A 134 21.39 19.82 4.51
N PRO A 135 21.82 18.55 4.70
CA PRO A 135 20.91 17.42 4.93
C PRO A 135 20.06 17.61 6.19
N LEU A 136 18.74 17.39 6.05
CA LEU A 136 17.75 17.46 7.11
C LEU A 136 17.32 16.05 7.51
N LEU A 137 17.74 15.59 8.70
CA LEU A 137 17.51 14.22 9.21
C LEU A 137 16.30 14.22 10.14
N SER A 138 15.12 13.93 9.63
CA SER A 138 13.93 13.96 10.46
C SER A 138 13.63 12.61 11.11
N PHE A 139 13.61 12.61 12.44
CA PHE A 139 13.26 11.46 13.27
C PHE A 139 11.76 11.33 13.55
N GLY A 140 10.93 12.28 13.10
CA GLY A 140 9.53 12.31 13.49
C GLY A 140 8.56 12.82 12.41
N ALA A 141 9.03 13.43 11.30
CA ALA A 141 8.17 13.85 10.20
C ALA A 141 7.82 12.66 9.31
N THR A 142 6.61 12.14 9.47
CA THR A 142 6.15 10.88 8.86
C THR A 142 5.37 11.07 7.56
N ASP A 143 5.00 12.31 7.19
CA ASP A 143 4.21 12.63 5.99
C ASP A 143 4.81 11.99 4.72
N PRO A 144 4.02 11.19 3.98
CA PRO A 144 4.50 10.53 2.76
C PRO A 144 5.05 11.47 1.69
N SER A 145 4.50 12.68 1.56
CA SER A 145 4.88 13.63 0.52
C SER A 145 6.28 14.23 0.67
N LEU A 146 6.89 14.13 1.86
CA LEU A 146 8.25 14.61 2.13
C LEU A 146 9.35 13.85 1.39
N THR A 147 9.06 12.68 0.81
CA THR A 147 10.01 11.94 -0.05
C THR A 147 9.98 12.38 -1.51
N SER A 148 9.18 13.40 -1.85
CA SER A 148 9.11 13.91 -3.22
C SER A 148 10.43 14.51 -3.69
N LEU A 149 10.62 14.57 -5.02
CA LEU A 149 11.82 15.12 -5.65
C LEU A 149 12.09 16.60 -5.32
N GLN A 150 11.06 17.33 -4.88
CA GLN A 150 11.19 18.73 -4.48
C GLN A 150 11.97 18.92 -3.15
N TYR A 151 12.18 17.85 -2.37
CA TYR A 151 12.92 17.88 -1.11
C TYR A 151 14.16 16.99 -1.17
N PRO A 152 15.15 17.30 -2.02
CA PRO A 152 16.32 16.43 -2.22
C PRO A 152 17.14 16.24 -0.95
N TYR A 153 17.24 17.25 -0.08
CA TYR A 153 18.03 17.20 1.17
C TYR A 153 17.25 16.69 2.38
N PHE A 154 15.98 16.40 2.24
CA PHE A 154 15.20 15.76 3.30
C PHE A 154 15.49 14.25 3.35
N VAL A 155 15.88 13.74 4.53
CA VAL A 155 16.12 12.31 4.79
C VAL A 155 15.30 11.91 6.00
N ARG A 156 14.44 10.92 5.84
CA ARG A 156 13.60 10.41 6.92
C ARG A 156 14.31 9.30 7.66
N THR A 157 14.63 9.50 8.94
CA THR A 157 15.22 8.48 9.81
C THR A 157 14.19 7.71 10.63
N THR A 158 12.91 8.02 10.49
CA THR A 158 11.75 7.28 11.02
C THR A 158 10.99 6.58 9.88
N GLN A 159 9.87 5.94 10.20
CA GLN A 159 9.04 5.29 9.19
C GLN A 159 8.04 6.27 8.58
N SER A 160 7.70 6.08 7.31
CA SER A 160 6.69 6.88 6.62
C SER A 160 5.29 6.41 6.98
N ASP A 161 4.35 7.33 7.12
CA ASP A 161 2.92 7.03 7.26
C ASP A 161 2.36 6.24 6.08
N TYR A 162 3.01 6.28 4.92
CA TYR A 162 2.69 5.40 3.80
C TYR A 162 2.56 3.94 4.26
N PHE A 163 3.55 3.42 4.98
CA PHE A 163 3.55 2.04 5.45
C PHE A 163 2.55 1.81 6.58
N GLN A 164 2.34 2.80 7.45
CA GLN A 164 1.36 2.69 8.52
C GLN A 164 -0.06 2.59 7.98
N MET A 165 -0.40 3.37 6.96
CA MET A 165 -1.72 3.34 6.32
C MET A 165 -1.96 2.02 5.59
N TYR A 166 -0.93 1.41 4.99
CA TYR A 166 -1.03 0.04 4.44
C TYR A 166 -1.21 -1.00 5.53
N ALA A 167 -0.52 -0.86 6.67
CA ALA A 167 -0.71 -1.76 7.82
C ALA A 167 -2.14 -1.70 8.35
N ILE A 168 -2.73 -0.49 8.44
CA ILE A 168 -4.13 -0.30 8.83
C ILE A 168 -5.08 -0.90 7.80
N ALA A 169 -4.82 -0.72 6.51
CA ALA A 169 -5.65 -1.30 5.45
C ALA A 169 -5.62 -2.84 5.47
N ASP A 170 -4.46 -3.45 5.71
CA ASP A 170 -4.34 -4.90 5.89
C ASP A 170 -5.10 -5.39 7.13
N PHE A 171 -5.08 -4.62 8.23
CA PHE A 171 -5.84 -4.92 9.44
C PHE A 171 -7.36 -4.82 9.20
N VAL A 172 -7.82 -3.81 8.49
CA VAL A 172 -9.23 -3.64 8.10
C VAL A 172 -9.70 -4.81 7.23
N ASP A 173 -8.88 -5.22 6.25
CA ASP A 173 -9.18 -6.36 5.37
C ASP A 173 -9.19 -7.70 6.12
N TYR A 174 -8.29 -7.89 7.10
CA TYR A 174 -8.24 -9.08 7.95
C TYR A 174 -9.58 -9.33 8.67
N TYR A 175 -10.21 -8.26 9.18
CA TYR A 175 -11.53 -8.33 9.81
C TYR A 175 -12.70 -8.18 8.81
N ARG A 176 -12.42 -8.07 7.50
CA ARG A 176 -13.39 -7.97 6.40
C ARG A 176 -14.30 -6.75 6.48
N TRP A 177 -13.87 -5.68 7.15
CA TRP A 177 -14.59 -4.42 7.12
C TRP A 177 -14.42 -3.76 5.75
N LYS A 178 -15.50 -3.16 5.23
CA LYS A 178 -15.50 -2.56 3.88
C LYS A 178 -15.52 -1.05 3.90
N GLU A 179 -15.90 -0.48 5.02
CA GLU A 179 -15.99 0.97 5.17
C GLU A 179 -15.37 1.41 6.49
N VAL A 180 -14.60 2.49 6.43
CA VAL A 180 -14.00 3.12 7.60
C VAL A 180 -14.31 4.62 7.59
N ILE A 181 -14.37 5.23 8.76
CA ILE A 181 -14.39 6.68 8.94
C ILE A 181 -13.00 7.10 9.35
N ALA A 182 -12.41 8.04 8.63
CA ALA A 182 -11.10 8.60 8.95
C ALA A 182 -11.29 9.93 9.70
N ILE A 183 -10.81 10.00 10.94
CA ILE A 183 -10.76 11.22 11.76
C ILE A 183 -9.30 11.69 11.80
N PHE A 184 -9.04 12.90 11.36
CA PHE A 184 -7.68 13.42 11.23
C PHE A 184 -7.60 14.92 11.46
N VAL A 185 -6.42 15.43 11.78
CA VAL A 185 -6.17 16.86 11.85
C VAL A 185 -6.03 17.40 10.42
N ASP A 186 -6.67 18.53 10.13
CA ASP A 186 -6.70 19.17 8.81
C ASP A 186 -5.40 19.95 8.55
N ASP A 187 -4.30 19.22 8.50
CA ASP A 187 -2.99 19.68 8.10
C ASP A 187 -2.43 18.79 6.98
N ASP A 188 -1.24 19.09 6.46
CA ASP A 188 -0.65 18.35 5.35
C ASP A 188 -0.41 16.89 5.71
N ASN A 189 0.06 16.62 6.93
CA ASN A 189 0.27 15.25 7.41
C ASN A 189 -1.03 14.45 7.45
N GLY A 190 -2.07 15.03 8.02
CA GLY A 190 -3.38 14.39 8.10
C GLY A 190 -3.99 14.11 6.73
N ARG A 191 -4.00 15.13 5.84
CA ARG A 191 -4.54 14.98 4.48
C ARG A 191 -3.80 13.93 3.66
N ASN A 192 -2.46 13.98 3.67
CA ASN A 192 -1.62 13.06 2.89
C ASN A 192 -1.69 11.63 3.44
N GLY A 193 -1.66 11.45 4.75
CA GLY A 193 -1.84 10.15 5.39
C GLY A 193 -3.20 9.52 5.03
N ILE A 194 -4.28 10.28 5.14
CA ILE A 194 -5.63 9.78 4.80
C ILE A 194 -5.81 9.56 3.30
N SER A 195 -5.11 10.30 2.44
CA SER A 195 -5.10 9.98 1.01
C SER A 195 -4.49 8.61 0.74
N VAL A 196 -3.33 8.32 1.32
CA VAL A 196 -2.66 7.01 1.22
C VAL A 196 -3.53 5.90 1.82
N LEU A 197 -4.23 6.15 2.94
CA LEU A 197 -5.17 5.18 3.51
C LEU A 197 -6.29 4.85 2.52
N GLY A 198 -6.83 5.86 1.83
CA GLY A 198 -7.85 5.65 0.79
C GLY A 198 -7.36 4.75 -0.33
N ASP A 199 -6.16 4.99 -0.84
CA ASP A 199 -5.54 4.18 -1.89
C ASP A 199 -5.23 2.75 -1.43
N ALA A 200 -4.75 2.59 -0.19
CA ALA A 200 -4.47 1.30 0.40
C ALA A 200 -5.76 0.46 0.60
N LEU A 201 -6.82 1.09 1.10
CA LEU A 201 -8.13 0.45 1.27
C LEU A 201 -8.76 0.07 -0.07
N ALA A 202 -8.64 0.92 -1.09
CA ALA A 202 -9.17 0.63 -2.43
C ALA A 202 -8.57 -0.67 -3.01
N LYS A 203 -7.27 -0.92 -2.80
CA LYS A 203 -6.61 -2.18 -3.18
C LYS A 203 -7.20 -3.41 -2.47
N LYS A 204 -7.83 -3.22 -1.30
CA LYS A 204 -8.51 -4.27 -0.50
C LYS A 204 -10.02 -4.30 -0.72
N ARG A 205 -10.53 -3.57 -1.72
CA ARG A 205 -11.98 -3.42 -1.97
C ARG A 205 -12.74 -2.89 -0.75
N ALA A 206 -12.10 -1.98 -0.02
CA ALA A 206 -12.67 -1.21 1.07
C ALA A 206 -12.53 0.28 0.73
N LYS A 207 -13.22 1.15 1.44
CA LYS A 207 -13.21 2.60 1.19
C LYS A 207 -13.30 3.39 2.49
N ILE A 208 -12.90 4.66 2.43
CA ILE A 208 -13.23 5.64 3.45
C ILE A 208 -14.63 6.16 3.12
N SER A 209 -15.61 5.85 3.99
CA SER A 209 -16.99 6.31 3.80
C SER A 209 -17.15 7.78 4.18
N TYR A 210 -16.36 8.27 5.14
CA TYR A 210 -16.38 9.68 5.55
C TYR A 210 -15.00 10.13 6.04
N LYS A 211 -14.59 11.33 5.63
CA LYS A 211 -13.36 12.00 6.05
C LYS A 211 -13.73 13.12 7.03
N ALA A 212 -13.46 12.90 8.31
CA ALA A 212 -13.77 13.83 9.38
C ALA A 212 -12.52 14.64 9.75
N ALA A 213 -12.40 15.82 9.18
CA ALA A 213 -11.27 16.71 9.41
C ALA A 213 -11.49 17.56 10.66
N LEU A 214 -10.53 17.54 11.58
CA LEU A 214 -10.45 18.41 12.76
C LEU A 214 -9.53 19.59 12.48
N LEU A 215 -9.96 20.77 12.84
CA LEU A 215 -9.09 21.94 12.78
C LEU A 215 -7.87 21.76 13.70
N PRO A 216 -6.68 22.24 13.31
CA PRO A 216 -5.57 22.34 14.23
C PRO A 216 -5.99 23.16 15.47
N LYS A 217 -5.79 22.60 16.66
CA LYS A 217 -6.27 23.19 17.95
C LYS A 217 -7.79 23.24 18.10
N ALA A 218 -8.52 22.23 17.57
CA ALA A 218 -9.95 22.08 17.78
C ALA A 218 -10.32 22.10 19.27
N THR A 219 -11.40 22.78 19.60
CA THR A 219 -11.94 22.81 20.96
C THR A 219 -12.72 21.53 21.27
N ASN A 220 -13.03 21.30 22.54
CA ASN A 220 -13.88 20.18 22.94
C ASN A 220 -15.28 20.23 22.29
N SER A 221 -15.80 21.43 22.02
CA SER A 221 -17.07 21.58 21.27
C SER A 221 -16.92 21.11 19.84
N ASP A 222 -15.87 21.56 19.14
CA ASP A 222 -15.63 21.15 17.73
C ASP A 222 -15.48 19.63 17.61
N ILE A 223 -14.77 19.01 18.56
CA ILE A 223 -14.61 17.54 18.61
C ILE A 223 -15.97 16.87 18.87
N SER A 224 -16.79 17.41 19.79
CA SER A 224 -18.12 16.87 20.10
C SER A 224 -19.05 16.94 18.89
N ASP A 225 -19.08 18.06 18.18
CA ASP A 225 -19.91 18.27 17.01
C ASP A 225 -19.49 17.32 15.86
N LEU A 226 -18.18 17.17 15.64
CA LEU A 226 -17.64 16.23 14.66
C LEU A 226 -18.02 14.79 15.01
N LEU A 227 -17.82 14.38 16.30
CA LEU A 227 -18.15 13.01 16.73
C LEU A 227 -19.65 12.72 16.67
N ASN A 228 -20.50 13.67 16.98
CA ASN A 228 -21.94 13.55 16.79
C ASN A 228 -22.27 13.34 15.31
N GLY A 229 -21.64 14.08 14.41
CA GLY A 229 -21.82 13.92 12.96
C GLY A 229 -21.40 12.54 12.47
N VAL A 230 -20.22 12.05 12.85
CA VAL A 230 -19.73 10.73 12.41
C VAL A 230 -20.50 9.57 13.06
N ASN A 231 -21.08 9.78 14.24
CA ASN A 231 -21.91 8.76 14.90
C ASN A 231 -23.26 8.53 14.18
N LEU A 232 -23.67 9.46 13.34
CA LEU A 232 -24.86 9.28 12.48
C LEU A 232 -24.56 8.43 11.23
N MET A 233 -23.30 8.22 10.89
CA MET A 233 -22.89 7.43 9.72
C MET A 233 -23.11 5.92 9.97
N GLU A 234 -23.07 5.15 8.90
CA GLU A 234 -23.25 3.69 8.97
C GLU A 234 -22.02 2.96 9.50
N SER A 235 -20.83 3.38 9.10
CA SER A 235 -19.59 2.75 9.56
C SER A 235 -19.36 2.97 11.05
N ARG A 236 -18.84 1.94 11.70
CA ARG A 236 -18.45 1.94 13.11
C ARG A 236 -16.96 1.66 13.30
N VAL A 237 -16.18 1.69 12.20
CA VAL A 237 -14.73 1.54 12.20
C VAL A 237 -14.11 2.92 12.03
N TYR A 238 -13.46 3.40 13.06
CA TYR A 238 -12.82 4.71 13.09
C TYR A 238 -11.31 4.56 13.04
N VAL A 239 -10.68 5.25 12.10
CA VAL A 239 -9.22 5.41 12.04
C VAL A 239 -8.90 6.82 12.51
N LEU A 240 -8.12 6.92 13.59
CA LEU A 240 -7.79 8.17 14.25
C LEU A 240 -6.31 8.52 13.99
N HIS A 241 -6.10 9.49 13.11
CA HIS A 241 -4.78 9.99 12.71
C HIS A 241 -4.63 11.46 13.10
N VAL A 242 -4.13 11.69 14.31
CA VAL A 242 -4.09 13.01 14.95
C VAL A 242 -2.75 13.24 15.66
N ASN A 243 -2.51 14.45 16.11
CA ASN A 243 -1.33 14.77 16.90
C ASN A 243 -1.44 14.22 18.33
N PRO A 244 -0.32 13.86 18.98
CA PRO A 244 -0.30 13.32 20.36
C PRO A 244 -1.05 14.17 21.38
N ASP A 245 -1.01 15.49 21.22
CA ASP A 245 -1.54 16.43 22.22
C ASP A 245 -3.08 16.53 22.20
N SER A 246 -3.74 16.15 21.11
CA SER A 246 -5.21 16.26 20.96
C SER A 246 -5.95 14.93 21.05
N GLY A 247 -5.25 13.81 20.87
CA GLY A 247 -5.90 12.51 20.68
C GLY A 247 -6.68 11.99 21.89
N LEU A 248 -6.19 12.19 23.12
CA LEU A 248 -6.87 11.71 24.33
C LEU A 248 -8.20 12.43 24.60
N SER A 249 -8.31 13.72 24.25
CA SER A 249 -9.56 14.47 24.39
C SER A 249 -10.66 13.92 23.48
N ILE A 250 -10.30 13.43 22.28
CA ILE A 250 -11.23 12.78 21.35
C ILE A 250 -11.85 11.55 22.00
N PHE A 251 -11.03 10.67 22.59
CA PHE A 251 -11.54 9.47 23.29
C PHE A 251 -12.38 9.84 24.51
N SER A 252 -12.01 10.89 25.24
CA SER A 252 -12.80 11.37 26.39
C SER A 252 -14.21 11.78 25.95
N ILE A 253 -14.34 12.51 24.86
CA ILE A 253 -15.63 12.93 24.31
C ILE A 253 -16.36 11.73 23.69
N ALA A 254 -15.67 10.85 22.95
CA ALA A 254 -16.24 9.62 22.39
C ALA A 254 -16.88 8.75 23.51
N LYS A 255 -16.22 8.64 24.67
CA LYS A 255 -16.76 7.91 25.82
C LYS A 255 -18.04 8.54 26.36
N LYS A 256 -18.08 9.88 26.48
CA LYS A 256 -19.29 10.60 26.87
C LYS A 256 -20.46 10.42 25.93
N LEU A 257 -20.17 10.29 24.63
CA LEU A 257 -21.16 10.04 23.58
C LEU A 257 -21.54 8.56 23.42
N GLY A 258 -21.02 7.66 24.26
CA GLY A 258 -21.30 6.22 24.20
C GLY A 258 -20.63 5.50 23.03
N MET A 259 -19.65 6.11 22.36
CA MET A 259 -18.94 5.54 21.20
C MET A 259 -17.79 4.60 21.59
N MET A 260 -17.59 4.31 22.90
CA MET A 260 -16.60 3.38 23.43
C MET A 260 -17.27 2.10 23.97
N THR A 261 -18.38 1.69 23.39
CA THR A 261 -19.15 0.50 23.75
C THR A 261 -19.01 -0.60 22.71
N SER A 262 -19.64 -1.77 22.94
CA SER A 262 -19.62 -2.88 21.98
C SER A 262 -20.18 -2.46 20.61
N GLY A 263 -19.58 -2.97 19.55
CA GLY A 263 -19.93 -2.64 18.17
C GLY A 263 -19.08 -1.55 17.52
N TYR A 264 -18.37 -0.75 18.31
CA TYR A 264 -17.42 0.24 17.79
C TYR A 264 -16.01 -0.33 17.65
N VAL A 265 -15.27 0.17 16.67
CA VAL A 265 -13.86 -0.16 16.45
C VAL A 265 -13.07 1.13 16.34
N TRP A 266 -12.05 1.26 17.17
CA TRP A 266 -11.14 2.39 17.15
C TRP A 266 -9.74 1.92 16.82
N ILE A 267 -9.16 2.50 15.76
CA ILE A 267 -7.80 2.24 15.29
C ILE A 267 -7.04 3.56 15.38
N ALA A 268 -6.04 3.62 16.24
CA ALA A 268 -5.19 4.79 16.38
C ALA A 268 -3.85 4.57 15.70
N THR A 269 -3.32 5.60 15.05
CA THR A 269 -1.98 5.62 14.51
C THR A 269 -0.93 5.73 15.63
N ASP A 270 0.33 5.82 15.31
CA ASP A 270 1.50 5.79 16.20
C ASP A 270 1.52 6.90 17.28
N TRP A 271 0.72 7.96 17.11
CA TRP A 271 0.58 9.00 18.13
C TRP A 271 0.16 8.44 19.49
N LEU A 272 -0.76 7.44 19.51
CA LEU A 272 -1.27 6.90 20.77
C LEU A 272 -0.22 6.07 21.52
N PRO A 273 0.47 5.11 20.90
CA PRO A 273 1.61 4.46 21.54
C PRO A 273 2.69 5.45 22.01
N SER A 274 2.94 6.52 21.25
CA SER A 274 3.94 7.53 21.64
C SER A 274 3.57 8.25 22.92
N VAL A 275 2.29 8.52 23.13
CA VAL A 275 1.77 9.09 24.38
C VAL A 275 1.91 8.09 25.53
N LEU A 276 1.46 6.84 25.34
CA LEU A 276 1.44 5.82 26.39
C LEU A 276 2.87 5.40 26.80
N ASP A 277 3.78 5.26 25.87
CA ASP A 277 5.17 4.87 26.13
C ASP A 277 5.97 6.01 26.81
N SER A 278 5.52 7.28 26.67
CA SER A 278 6.19 8.46 27.25
C SER A 278 5.96 8.64 28.75
N VAL A 279 5.07 7.91 29.35
CA VAL A 279 4.80 7.93 30.80
C VAL A 279 5.36 6.67 31.45
N VAL A 280 5.85 6.80 32.70
CA VAL A 280 6.42 5.66 33.44
C VAL A 280 5.36 4.60 33.75
N ALA A 281 4.18 5.07 34.13
CA ALA A 281 3.00 4.22 34.35
C ALA A 281 1.77 4.98 33.85
N VAL A 282 1.00 4.37 32.96
CA VAL A 282 -0.27 4.93 32.52
C VAL A 282 -1.28 4.78 33.65
N ASP A 283 -1.98 5.85 33.96
CA ASP A 283 -3.02 5.82 35.01
C ASP A 283 -4.21 4.93 34.60
N THR A 284 -4.91 4.40 35.58
CA THR A 284 -6.04 3.47 35.35
C THR A 284 -7.21 4.14 34.63
N ASP A 285 -7.41 5.44 34.81
CA ASP A 285 -8.49 6.18 34.17
C ASP A 285 -8.25 6.31 32.67
N THR A 286 -6.99 6.59 32.25
CA THR A 286 -6.57 6.59 30.85
C THR A 286 -6.67 5.19 30.25
N LEU A 287 -6.26 4.11 30.94
CA LEU A 287 -6.42 2.76 30.44
C LEU A 287 -7.89 2.37 30.27
N ASN A 288 -8.74 2.72 31.20
CA ASN A 288 -10.18 2.51 31.13
C ASN A 288 -10.86 3.37 30.03
N LEU A 289 -10.30 4.54 29.75
CA LEU A 289 -10.74 5.37 28.63
C LEU A 289 -10.44 4.72 27.28
N LEU A 290 -9.28 4.12 27.13
CA LEU A 290 -8.75 3.56 25.90
C LEU A 290 -9.06 2.06 25.73
N GLN A 291 -9.83 1.46 26.64
CA GLN A 291 -10.14 0.05 26.62
C GLN A 291 -10.75 -0.38 25.28
N GLY A 292 -10.13 -1.38 24.63
CA GLY A 292 -10.56 -1.92 23.35
C GLY A 292 -9.97 -1.23 22.12
N VAL A 293 -9.24 -0.13 22.29
CA VAL A 293 -8.58 0.57 21.17
C VAL A 293 -7.45 -0.28 20.64
N VAL A 294 -7.31 -0.31 19.33
CA VAL A 294 -6.16 -0.90 18.62
C VAL A 294 -5.25 0.24 18.17
N ALA A 295 -3.95 0.08 18.37
CA ALA A 295 -2.96 1.09 18.00
C ALA A 295 -1.77 0.48 17.26
N PHE A 296 -1.17 1.24 16.36
CA PHE A 296 0.00 0.85 15.59
C PHE A 296 1.23 1.58 16.12
N ARG A 297 2.23 0.84 16.62
CA ARG A 297 3.50 1.39 17.12
C ARG A 297 4.61 1.03 16.17
N HIS A 298 5.51 1.97 15.90
CA HIS A 298 6.74 1.66 15.16
C HIS A 298 7.46 0.49 15.81
N HIS A 299 7.68 -0.57 15.05
CA HIS A 299 8.41 -1.74 15.54
C HIS A 299 9.89 -1.42 15.67
N THR A 300 10.45 -1.70 16.81
CA THR A 300 11.88 -1.56 17.08
C THR A 300 12.39 -2.83 17.76
N PRO A 301 13.46 -3.49 17.23
CA PRO A 301 13.95 -4.75 17.75
C PRO A 301 14.35 -4.69 19.24
N ASP A 302 14.09 -5.75 19.99
CA ASP A 302 14.45 -5.86 21.41
C ASP A 302 15.91 -6.27 21.60
N THR A 303 16.84 -5.39 21.25
CA THR A 303 18.27 -5.61 21.39
C THR A 303 18.78 -5.28 22.80
N ASN A 304 19.91 -5.91 23.21
CA ASN A 304 20.55 -5.58 24.47
C ASN A 304 21.03 -4.12 24.52
N LEU A 305 21.46 -3.57 23.38
CA LEU A 305 21.88 -2.17 23.24
C LEU A 305 20.71 -1.22 23.56
N LYS A 306 19.53 -1.47 22.95
CA LYS A 306 18.30 -0.72 23.24
C LYS A 306 17.92 -0.80 24.71
N LYS A 307 17.92 -2.00 25.31
CA LYS A 307 17.61 -2.19 26.74
C LYS A 307 18.55 -1.41 27.66
N SER A 308 19.85 -1.44 27.37
CA SER A 308 20.85 -0.67 28.12
C SER A 308 20.62 0.84 28.00
N PHE A 309 20.35 1.33 26.79
CA PHE A 309 20.06 2.73 26.54
C PHE A 309 18.79 3.21 27.28
N VAL A 310 17.70 2.46 27.17
CA VAL A 310 16.44 2.77 27.88
C VAL A 310 16.63 2.82 29.39
N ASN A 311 17.37 1.85 29.95
CA ASN A 311 17.67 1.83 31.38
C ASN A 311 18.53 3.03 31.78
N ARG A 312 19.50 3.44 30.96
CA ARG A 312 20.33 4.62 31.21
C ARG A 312 19.47 5.90 31.24
N LEU A 313 18.60 6.08 30.25
CA LEU A 313 17.69 7.24 30.21
C LEU A 313 16.75 7.29 31.42
N ARG A 314 16.16 6.16 31.81
CA ARG A 314 15.25 6.08 32.96
C ARG A 314 15.94 6.35 34.30
N ASN A 315 17.21 5.98 34.41
CA ASN A 315 18.00 6.18 35.64
C ASN A 315 18.67 7.55 35.71
N SER A 316 18.61 8.35 34.68
CA SER A 316 19.14 9.70 34.65
C SER A 316 18.33 10.61 35.58
N LYS A 317 19.03 11.31 36.51
CA LYS A 317 18.41 12.09 37.58
C LYS A 317 17.79 13.41 37.09
N GLY A 318 16.62 13.36 36.46
CA GLY A 318 15.85 14.55 36.07
C GLY A 318 14.40 14.19 35.76
N LYS A 319 13.44 15.01 36.23
CA LYS A 319 12.01 14.79 35.92
C LYS A 319 11.69 14.81 34.42
N GLU A 320 12.50 15.47 33.61
CA GLU A 320 12.35 15.53 32.15
C GLU A 320 12.84 14.26 31.44
N THR A 321 13.67 13.41 32.09
CA THR A 321 14.31 12.24 31.50
C THR A 321 13.51 10.93 31.61
N ALA A 322 12.33 10.97 32.25
CA ALA A 322 11.46 9.80 32.38
C ALA A 322 10.66 9.49 31.11
N SER A 323 10.53 10.45 30.19
CA SER A 323 9.78 10.30 28.95
C SER A 323 10.59 9.49 27.94
N PHE A 324 10.02 8.37 27.46
CA PHE A 324 10.65 7.52 26.45
C PHE A 324 9.60 6.97 25.50
N ASN A 325 9.80 7.15 24.21
CA ASN A 325 8.98 6.58 23.15
C ASN A 325 9.86 6.12 21.96
N SER A 326 9.29 5.51 20.94
CA SER A 326 10.04 5.04 19.77
C SER A 326 10.80 6.15 19.02
N TYR A 327 10.30 7.38 19.06
CA TYR A 327 10.96 8.53 18.42
C TYR A 327 12.28 8.92 19.07
N ALA A 328 12.45 8.64 20.37
CA ALA A 328 13.75 8.80 21.03
C ALA A 328 14.84 7.92 20.41
N LEU A 329 14.49 6.70 19.99
CA LEU A 329 15.42 5.80 19.32
C LEU A 329 15.83 6.32 17.94
N TYR A 330 14.86 6.80 17.16
CA TYR A 330 15.14 7.39 15.86
C TYR A 330 15.95 8.67 15.97
N ALA A 331 15.70 9.51 16.98
CA ALA A 331 16.47 10.71 17.23
C ALA A 331 17.93 10.39 17.61
N TYR A 332 18.15 9.38 18.45
CA TYR A 332 19.48 8.87 18.77
C TYR A 332 20.22 8.36 17.52
N ASP A 333 19.55 7.52 16.74
CA ASP A 333 20.13 6.93 15.52
C ASP A 333 20.37 7.98 14.44
N SER A 334 19.63 9.10 14.41
CA SER A 334 19.89 10.22 13.48
C SER A 334 21.22 10.89 13.76
N VAL A 335 21.60 11.05 15.03
CA VAL A 335 22.91 11.57 15.41
C VAL A 335 24.02 10.62 14.99
N TRP A 336 23.86 9.32 15.25
CA TRP A 336 24.82 8.31 14.86
C TRP A 336 24.95 8.18 13.34
N LEU A 337 23.86 8.31 12.61
CA LEU A 337 23.87 8.35 11.14
C LEU A 337 24.72 9.52 10.64
N ALA A 338 24.51 10.72 11.19
CA ALA A 338 25.30 11.88 10.85
C ALA A 338 26.80 11.67 11.19
N ALA A 339 27.11 11.10 12.36
CA ALA A 339 28.48 10.83 12.80
C ALA A 339 29.19 9.83 11.90
N TYR A 340 28.57 8.69 11.60
CA TYR A 340 29.14 7.68 10.70
C TYR A 340 29.32 8.21 9.28
N ALA A 341 28.32 8.93 8.77
CA ALA A 341 28.41 9.50 7.43
C ALA A 341 29.49 10.58 7.32
N LEU A 342 29.66 11.43 8.37
CA LEU A 342 30.76 12.42 8.43
C LEU A 342 32.13 11.76 8.50
N ASP A 343 32.26 10.69 9.28
CA ASP A 343 33.51 9.94 9.38
C ASP A 343 33.91 9.33 8.01
N VAL A 344 32.97 8.72 7.28
CA VAL A 344 33.20 8.21 5.93
C VAL A 344 33.49 9.34 4.95
N PHE A 345 32.68 10.41 4.96
CA PHE A 345 32.86 11.59 4.09
C PHE A 345 34.25 12.17 4.21
N LEU A 346 34.74 12.37 5.44
CA LEU A 346 36.10 12.90 5.68
C LEU A 346 37.21 11.92 5.29
N LYS A 347 36.99 10.60 5.44
CA LYS A 347 37.93 9.56 5.01
C LYS A 347 38.05 9.45 3.50
N GLU A 348 36.93 9.69 2.77
CA GLU A 348 36.90 9.71 1.31
C GLU A 348 37.45 11.04 0.71
N GLY A 349 37.92 11.95 1.54
CA GLY A 349 38.49 13.22 1.09
C GLY A 349 37.50 14.35 0.96
N GLY A 350 36.30 14.21 1.53
CA GLY A 350 35.33 15.29 1.59
C GLY A 350 35.80 16.46 2.41
N ILE A 351 35.53 17.67 1.94
CA ILE A 351 35.94 18.92 2.58
C ILE A 351 34.70 19.63 3.12
N ILE A 352 34.80 20.10 4.35
CA ILE A 352 33.76 20.94 4.97
C ILE A 352 34.13 22.39 4.66
N SER A 353 33.42 22.97 3.70
CA SER A 353 33.56 24.36 3.29
C SER A 353 32.18 24.97 3.06
N PHE A 354 32.08 26.25 3.36
CA PHE A 354 30.87 27.04 3.20
C PHE A 354 31.16 28.25 2.32
N SER A 355 30.36 28.47 1.30
CA SER A 355 30.50 29.57 0.36
C SER A 355 29.28 30.53 0.42
N SER A 356 29.51 31.76 0.03
CA SER A 356 28.45 32.74 -0.13
C SER A 356 27.77 32.56 -1.49
N ASP A 357 26.45 32.38 -1.53
CA ASP A 357 25.71 32.39 -2.78
C ASP A 357 25.33 33.81 -3.16
N PRO A 358 25.70 34.28 -4.38
CA PRO A 358 25.30 35.61 -4.87
C PRO A 358 23.77 35.87 -4.85
N LYS A 359 22.95 34.80 -4.94
CA LYS A 359 21.50 34.90 -4.87
C LYS A 359 20.98 35.29 -3.48
N LEU A 360 21.77 35.01 -2.43
CA LEU A 360 21.45 35.37 -1.05
C LEU A 360 21.96 36.77 -0.68
N HIS A 361 22.73 37.42 -1.56
CA HIS A 361 23.16 38.79 -1.34
C HIS A 361 22.02 39.76 -1.67
N ASP A 362 21.54 40.43 -0.64
CA ASP A 362 20.55 41.49 -0.78
C ASP A 362 21.19 42.74 -1.38
N THR A 363 20.80 43.07 -2.57
CA THR A 363 21.30 44.25 -3.29
C THR A 363 20.65 45.56 -2.84
N ASN A 364 19.58 45.50 -2.01
CA ASN A 364 18.74 46.67 -1.72
C ASN A 364 18.60 47.05 -0.24
N GLY A 365 19.49 46.57 0.62
CA GLY A 365 19.52 46.96 2.04
C GLY A 365 18.33 46.48 2.88
N SER A 366 17.80 45.29 2.60
CA SER A 366 16.78 44.68 3.42
C SER A 366 17.33 44.36 4.83
N MET A 367 16.45 44.41 5.83
CA MET A 367 16.81 44.12 7.21
C MET A 367 17.01 42.62 7.47
N LEU A 368 16.77 41.75 6.49
CA LEU A 368 17.04 40.31 6.54
C LEU A 368 18.49 40.09 6.16
N HIS A 369 19.36 39.80 7.13
CA HIS A 369 20.77 39.52 6.91
C HIS A 369 21.01 38.18 6.21
N LEU A 370 20.41 37.96 5.03
CA LEU A 370 20.56 36.72 4.25
C LEU A 370 22.02 36.50 3.81
N SER A 371 22.84 37.55 3.78
CA SER A 371 24.27 37.47 3.49
C SER A 371 25.09 36.72 4.54
N SER A 372 24.53 36.47 5.73
CA SER A 372 25.14 35.62 6.77
C SER A 372 24.95 34.11 6.48
N LEU A 373 23.95 33.75 5.67
CA LEU A 373 23.70 32.38 5.26
C LEU A 373 24.73 31.93 4.23
N ARG A 374 25.24 30.71 4.43
CA ARG A 374 26.24 30.11 3.57
C ARG A 374 25.81 28.74 3.07
N VAL A 375 26.18 28.42 1.84
CA VAL A 375 25.91 27.14 1.21
C VAL A 375 27.00 26.15 1.59
N PHE A 376 26.62 24.99 2.06
CA PHE A 376 27.53 23.88 2.35
C PHE A 376 27.95 23.22 1.03
N GLU A 377 29.19 23.50 0.55
CA GLU A 377 29.69 22.97 -0.72
C GLU A 377 29.84 21.46 -0.73
N GLY A 378 30.21 20.86 0.40
CA GLY A 378 30.27 19.41 0.58
C GLY A 378 28.94 18.71 0.69
N GLY A 379 27.80 19.47 0.77
CA GLY A 379 26.47 18.97 1.03
C GLY A 379 25.98 17.87 0.08
N PRO A 380 26.11 18.03 -1.26
CA PRO A 380 25.66 16.99 -2.20
C PRO A 380 26.41 15.66 -2.01
N LEU A 381 27.72 15.69 -1.81
CA LEU A 381 28.53 14.50 -1.58
C LEU A 381 28.22 13.88 -0.20
N PHE A 382 28.06 14.73 0.81
CA PHE A 382 27.67 14.28 2.15
C PHE A 382 26.30 13.62 2.17
N LEU A 383 25.31 14.16 1.48
CA LEU A 383 23.99 13.54 1.31
C LEU A 383 24.10 12.16 0.65
N GLN A 384 24.92 12.02 -0.40
CA GLN A 384 25.13 10.73 -1.05
C GLN A 384 25.76 9.72 -0.07
N THR A 385 26.73 10.16 0.73
CA THR A 385 27.38 9.34 1.76
C THR A 385 26.37 8.90 2.81
N LEU A 386 25.51 9.81 3.31
CA LEU A 386 24.42 9.56 4.23
C LEU A 386 23.47 8.46 3.73
N LEU A 387 23.02 8.56 2.48
CA LEU A 387 22.08 7.61 1.89
C LEU A 387 22.69 6.22 1.62
N ARG A 388 24.01 6.11 1.55
CA ARG A 388 24.72 4.82 1.41
C ARG A 388 24.98 4.12 2.74
N MET A 389 24.72 4.78 3.88
CA MET A 389 24.98 4.20 5.19
C MET A 389 24.13 2.96 5.44
N ASN A 390 24.74 1.95 6.05
CA ASN A 390 24.09 0.70 6.44
C ASN A 390 24.69 0.22 7.77
N PHE A 391 23.94 0.41 8.85
CA PHE A 391 24.34 -0.05 10.18
C PHE A 391 23.11 -0.41 11.03
N THR A 392 23.35 -1.09 12.14
CA THR A 392 22.30 -1.42 13.10
C THR A 392 22.33 -0.42 14.25
N GLY A 393 21.28 0.40 14.36
CA GLY A 393 21.06 1.35 15.44
C GLY A 393 20.18 0.79 16.57
N LEU A 394 19.70 1.69 17.41
CA LEU A 394 18.74 1.36 18.49
C LEU A 394 17.34 1.07 17.95
N SER A 395 16.92 1.76 16.90
CA SER A 395 15.63 1.58 16.24
C SER A 395 15.58 0.36 15.32
N GLY A 396 16.74 -0.18 14.94
CA GLY A 396 16.87 -1.31 14.03
C GLY A 396 17.91 -1.07 12.95
N GLN A 397 17.74 -1.65 11.76
CA GLN A 397 18.63 -1.45 10.64
C GLN A 397 18.37 -0.10 9.98
N ILE A 398 19.40 0.73 9.95
CA ILE A 398 19.41 2.03 9.26
C ILE A 398 20.04 1.81 7.89
N GLN A 399 19.20 1.78 6.88
CA GLN A 399 19.55 1.69 5.47
C GLN A 399 18.37 2.26 4.68
N PHE A 400 18.67 2.99 3.61
CA PHE A 400 17.65 3.67 2.81
C PHE A 400 17.40 2.95 1.49
N ASP A 401 16.18 3.04 1.01
CA ASP A 401 15.78 2.66 -0.34
C ASP A 401 16.00 3.82 -1.34
N MET A 402 15.61 3.63 -2.59
CA MET A 402 15.72 4.65 -3.64
C MET A 402 14.85 5.89 -3.38
N GLU A 403 13.82 5.75 -2.57
CA GLU A 403 12.91 6.83 -2.16
C GLU A 403 13.32 7.48 -0.82
N LYS A 404 14.50 7.17 -0.30
CA LYS A 404 15.05 7.65 0.98
C LYS A 404 14.21 7.24 2.20
N ASN A 405 13.44 6.15 2.12
CA ASN A 405 12.77 5.54 3.26
C ASN A 405 13.63 4.42 3.85
N LEU A 406 13.40 4.10 5.12
CA LEU A 406 14.02 2.93 5.75
C LEU A 406 13.49 1.65 5.10
N ILE A 407 14.41 0.70 4.78
CA ILE A 407 14.13 -0.48 3.96
C ILE A 407 13.21 -1.54 4.58
N ARG A 408 13.01 -1.52 5.89
CA ARG A 408 12.26 -2.56 6.61
C ARG A 408 11.21 -1.96 7.54
N PRO A 409 10.22 -1.23 7.00
CA PRO A 409 9.15 -0.70 7.82
C PRO A 409 8.33 -1.81 8.44
N ALA A 410 8.11 -1.70 9.75
CA ALA A 410 7.31 -2.64 10.51
C ALA A 410 6.61 -1.96 11.68
N TYR A 411 5.47 -2.51 12.08
CA TYR A 411 4.65 -2.00 13.18
C TYR A 411 4.27 -3.12 14.14
N ASP A 412 4.31 -2.82 15.44
CA ASP A 412 3.63 -3.60 16.47
C ASP A 412 2.15 -3.23 16.46
N ILE A 413 1.28 -4.21 16.45
CA ILE A 413 -0.16 -4.01 16.59
C ILE A 413 -0.52 -4.24 18.05
N LEU A 414 -0.98 -3.19 18.69
CA LEU A 414 -1.29 -3.16 20.12
C LEU A 414 -2.80 -3.11 20.34
N ASN A 415 -3.27 -3.82 21.36
CA ASN A 415 -4.61 -3.72 21.87
C ASN A 415 -4.54 -3.21 23.32
N ILE A 416 -5.27 -2.16 23.62
CA ILE A 416 -5.25 -1.51 24.94
C ILE A 416 -6.36 -2.10 25.79
N GLY A 417 -6.01 -2.55 26.97
CA GLY A 417 -6.94 -3.09 27.95
C GLY A 417 -6.77 -2.44 29.31
N GLY A 418 -7.65 -2.73 30.27
CA GLY A 418 -7.63 -2.18 31.61
C GLY A 418 -6.34 -2.41 32.41
N PHE A 419 -5.51 -3.38 32.01
CA PHE A 419 -4.22 -3.69 32.64
C PHE A 419 -3.00 -3.22 31.83
N GLY A 420 -3.21 -2.43 30.77
CA GLY A 420 -2.14 -1.89 29.93
C GLY A 420 -2.26 -2.30 28.46
N THR A 421 -1.15 -2.16 27.74
CA THR A 421 -1.06 -2.46 26.31
C THR A 421 -0.60 -3.91 26.08
N ARG A 422 -1.32 -4.63 25.22
CA ARG A 422 -0.98 -5.99 24.80
C ARG A 422 -0.70 -6.01 23.31
N ARG A 423 0.44 -6.56 22.91
CA ARG A 423 0.75 -6.79 21.49
C ARG A 423 -0.04 -7.99 20.97
N ILE A 424 -0.83 -7.78 19.93
CA ILE A 424 -1.65 -8.81 19.28
C ILE A 424 -1.00 -9.35 18.00
N GLY A 425 -0.01 -8.68 17.48
CA GLY A 425 0.74 -9.10 16.30
C GLY A 425 1.67 -8.02 15.80
N TYR A 426 2.19 -8.24 14.61
CA TYR A 426 3.07 -7.34 13.88
C TYR A 426 2.56 -7.17 12.46
N TRP A 427 2.99 -6.10 11.85
CA TRP A 427 2.90 -5.92 10.41
C TRP A 427 4.27 -5.49 9.87
N SER A 428 4.62 -5.97 8.68
CA SER A 428 5.75 -5.47 7.92
C SER A 428 5.42 -5.44 6.43
N ASN A 429 6.06 -4.56 5.68
CA ASN A 429 5.89 -4.52 4.22
C ASN A 429 6.36 -5.82 3.53
N TYR A 430 7.17 -6.63 4.21
CA TYR A 430 7.71 -7.89 3.72
C TYR A 430 6.74 -9.07 3.88
N SER A 431 6.05 -9.16 5.03
CA SER A 431 5.25 -10.32 5.41
C SER A 431 3.76 -10.03 5.59
N GLY A 432 3.33 -8.76 5.58
CA GLY A 432 1.98 -8.39 6.01
C GLY A 432 1.78 -8.64 7.51
N LEU A 433 0.55 -8.98 7.91
CA LEU A 433 0.17 -9.29 9.29
C LEU A 433 0.77 -10.62 9.77
N SER A 434 1.29 -10.68 10.99
CA SER A 434 1.86 -11.88 11.58
C SER A 434 1.90 -11.83 13.10
N VAL A 435 1.86 -12.97 13.77
CA VAL A 435 2.18 -13.09 15.20
C VAL A 435 3.68 -13.23 15.45
N LEU A 436 4.46 -13.55 14.43
CA LEU A 436 5.92 -13.68 14.53
C LEU A 436 6.58 -12.32 14.31
N ALA A 437 7.64 -12.06 15.08
CA ALA A 437 8.41 -10.83 14.95
C ALA A 437 9.04 -10.70 13.56
N PRO A 438 9.12 -9.47 13.02
CA PRO A 438 9.65 -9.20 11.67
C PRO A 438 11.06 -9.76 11.46
N GLU A 439 11.95 -9.73 12.47
CA GLU A 439 13.33 -10.24 12.38
C GLU A 439 13.41 -11.74 12.12
N ILE A 440 12.39 -12.49 12.54
CA ILE A 440 12.30 -13.94 12.27
C ILE A 440 11.89 -14.15 10.81
N LEU A 441 10.95 -13.33 10.31
CA LEU A 441 10.40 -13.45 8.96
C LEU A 441 11.38 -12.98 7.90
N TYR A 442 12.19 -11.95 8.17
CA TYR A 442 13.22 -11.48 7.23
C TYR A 442 14.29 -12.53 6.90
N LYS A 443 14.41 -13.58 7.72
CA LYS A 443 15.33 -14.70 7.47
C LYS A 443 14.73 -15.79 6.56
N LYS A 444 13.46 -15.68 6.23
CA LYS A 444 12.72 -16.65 5.40
C LYS A 444 12.48 -16.08 4.00
N PRO A 445 12.37 -16.92 2.96
CA PRO A 445 11.98 -16.43 1.62
C PRO A 445 10.60 -15.75 1.65
N PRO A 446 10.37 -14.71 0.81
CA PRO A 446 9.14 -13.92 0.84
C PRO A 446 7.85 -14.71 0.53
N ASN A 447 7.95 -15.89 -0.06
CA ASN A 447 6.81 -16.73 -0.47
C ASN A 447 6.48 -17.88 0.49
N THR A 448 6.98 -17.88 1.71
CA THR A 448 6.57 -18.89 2.70
C THR A 448 5.16 -18.60 3.17
N SER A 449 4.25 -19.33 2.56
CA SER A 449 2.84 -19.60 2.93
C SER A 449 2.19 -18.62 3.91
N THR A 450 1.15 -17.96 3.42
CA THR A 450 0.17 -17.12 4.10
C THR A 450 -0.59 -17.78 5.27
N SER A 451 -0.29 -19.02 5.62
CA SER A 451 -0.97 -19.77 6.69
C SER A 451 -0.71 -19.24 8.11
N ASN A 452 0.21 -18.28 8.29
CA ASN A 452 0.54 -17.70 9.59
C ASN A 452 0.04 -16.24 9.76
N GLN A 453 -0.84 -15.77 8.91
CA GLN A 453 -1.46 -14.43 9.04
C GLN A 453 -2.54 -14.41 10.14
N GLN A 454 -2.30 -15.00 11.28
CA GLN A 454 -3.21 -14.93 12.42
C GLN A 454 -2.71 -13.88 13.40
N LEU A 455 -3.63 -13.03 13.86
CA LEU A 455 -3.41 -12.14 14.99
C LEU A 455 -3.92 -12.83 16.27
N HIS A 456 -3.35 -12.47 17.40
CA HIS A 456 -3.94 -12.84 18.69
C HIS A 456 -5.30 -12.17 18.87
N ASN A 457 -6.18 -12.78 19.66
CA ASN A 457 -7.52 -12.26 19.91
C ASN A 457 -7.48 -10.81 20.41
N VAL A 458 -8.35 -9.99 19.87
CA VAL A 458 -8.54 -8.60 20.26
C VAL A 458 -9.66 -8.51 21.29
N ILE A 459 -9.47 -7.71 22.33
CA ILE A 459 -10.53 -7.29 23.23
C ILE A 459 -11.02 -5.94 22.71
N TRP A 460 -12.26 -5.89 22.24
CA TRP A 460 -12.87 -4.70 21.67
C TRP A 460 -13.49 -3.80 22.72
N PRO A 461 -13.91 -2.56 22.37
CA PRO A 461 -14.66 -1.71 23.29
C PRO A 461 -15.89 -2.43 23.84
N GLY A 462 -16.17 -2.24 25.14
CA GLY A 462 -17.19 -3.00 25.87
C GLY A 462 -16.75 -4.39 26.30
N GLU A 463 -15.41 -4.65 26.38
CA GLU A 463 -14.78 -5.87 26.92
C GLU A 463 -15.18 -7.18 26.20
N THR A 464 -15.58 -7.06 24.94
CA THR A 464 -15.98 -8.22 24.12
C THR A 464 -14.82 -8.73 23.26
N THR A 465 -14.75 -10.06 23.09
CA THR A 465 -13.85 -10.72 22.13
C THR A 465 -14.53 -11.01 20.79
N ALA A 466 -15.85 -10.81 20.72
CA ALA A 466 -16.60 -10.96 19.48
C ALA A 466 -16.24 -9.82 18.52
N THR A 467 -15.82 -10.16 17.30
CA THR A 467 -15.46 -9.17 16.29
C THR A 467 -16.65 -8.28 15.94
N PRO A 468 -16.53 -6.95 16.10
CA PRO A 468 -17.59 -6.04 15.70
C PRO A 468 -17.86 -6.10 14.21
N ARG A 469 -19.11 -5.96 13.81
CA ARG A 469 -19.49 -5.92 12.38
C ARG A 469 -18.84 -4.78 11.62
N GLY A 470 -18.57 -3.68 12.32
CA GLY A 470 -18.00 -2.47 11.75
C GLY A 470 -19.02 -1.54 11.09
N TRP A 471 -20.29 -1.84 11.17
CA TRP A 471 -21.35 -1.01 10.63
C TRP A 471 -22.68 -1.22 11.35
N VAL A 472 -23.56 -0.25 11.23
CA VAL A 472 -24.95 -0.29 11.75
C VAL A 472 -25.90 0.18 10.67
N PHE A 473 -27.18 -0.17 10.83
CA PHE A 473 -28.18 0.42 9.97
C PHE A 473 -28.33 1.92 10.25
N PRO A 474 -28.45 2.75 9.21
CA PRO A 474 -28.55 4.21 9.37
C PRO A 474 -29.85 4.65 10.04
N ASN A 475 -30.78 3.75 10.25
CA ASN A 475 -32.12 4.07 10.71
C ASN A 475 -32.32 3.75 12.18
N ASN A 476 -32.19 4.66 13.04
CA ASN A 476 -32.60 4.66 14.47
C ASN A 476 -33.89 3.86 14.77
N GLY A 477 -33.99 2.61 14.29
CA GLY A 477 -35.16 1.72 14.41
C GLY A 477 -36.28 1.93 13.37
N LYS A 478 -36.08 2.83 12.38
CA LYS A 478 -37.05 2.96 11.25
C LYS A 478 -36.90 1.75 10.33
N PRO A 479 -38.03 1.16 9.87
CA PRO A 479 -38.00 0.06 8.94
C PRO A 479 -37.44 0.49 7.58
N LEU A 480 -36.67 -0.40 6.94
CA LEU A 480 -36.24 -0.21 5.57
C LEU A 480 -37.43 -0.15 4.64
N ARG A 481 -37.52 0.87 3.81
CA ARG A 481 -38.53 1.04 2.78
C ARG A 481 -38.14 0.26 1.55
N ILE A 482 -38.70 -0.92 1.36
CA ILE A 482 -38.39 -1.81 0.25
C ILE A 482 -39.40 -1.62 -0.86
N ALA A 483 -38.98 -1.07 -1.98
CA ALA A 483 -39.81 -0.93 -3.15
C ALA A 483 -39.96 -2.27 -3.87
N VAL A 484 -41.20 -2.63 -4.22
CA VAL A 484 -41.51 -3.88 -4.89
C VAL A 484 -42.35 -3.56 -6.15
N PRO A 485 -41.94 -4.01 -7.36
CA PRO A 485 -42.68 -3.69 -8.56
C PRO A 485 -44.07 -4.34 -8.53
N TYR A 486 -45.14 -3.54 -8.67
CA TYR A 486 -46.51 -4.02 -8.74
C TYR A 486 -46.97 -4.17 -10.18
N ARG A 487 -47.11 -5.41 -10.61
CA ARG A 487 -47.55 -5.76 -11.97
C ARG A 487 -48.53 -6.92 -11.97
N VAL A 488 -49.19 -7.14 -13.09
CA VAL A 488 -50.21 -8.21 -13.27
C VAL A 488 -49.65 -9.48 -13.89
N ASP A 489 -48.52 -9.39 -14.59
CA ASP A 489 -47.87 -10.53 -15.24
C ASP A 489 -46.72 -11.07 -14.39
N TYR A 490 -46.37 -12.36 -14.51
CA TYR A 490 -45.28 -13.05 -13.78
C TYR A 490 -45.40 -12.94 -12.26
N LEU A 491 -46.61 -13.22 -11.76
CA LEU A 491 -46.96 -13.16 -10.33
C LEU A 491 -46.14 -14.11 -9.46
N GLU A 492 -45.52 -15.11 -10.05
CA GLU A 492 -44.63 -16.05 -9.40
C GLU A 492 -43.35 -15.38 -8.86
N PHE A 493 -42.89 -14.32 -9.52
CA PHE A 493 -41.72 -13.59 -9.07
C PHE A 493 -42.03 -12.57 -7.98
N VAL A 494 -43.09 -11.79 -8.20
CA VAL A 494 -43.55 -10.77 -7.27
C VAL A 494 -45.03 -10.56 -7.43
N ALA A 495 -45.78 -10.68 -6.35
CA ALA A 495 -47.21 -10.44 -6.32
C ALA A 495 -47.66 -9.73 -5.03
N LYS A 496 -48.76 -8.98 -5.10
CA LYS A 496 -49.43 -8.44 -3.92
C LYS A 496 -50.08 -9.60 -3.14
N ASP A 497 -49.97 -9.59 -1.81
CA ASP A 497 -50.67 -10.49 -0.92
C ASP A 497 -51.61 -9.71 0.01
N LYS A 498 -52.65 -10.39 0.48
CA LYS A 498 -53.59 -9.87 1.50
C LYS A 498 -53.06 -10.05 2.92
N ASN A 499 -52.16 -11.02 3.10
CA ASN A 499 -51.55 -11.35 4.39
C ASN A 499 -50.23 -10.57 4.60
N PRO A 500 -49.85 -10.27 5.84
CA PRO A 500 -48.50 -9.74 6.11
C PRO A 500 -47.41 -10.67 5.53
N PRO A 501 -46.39 -10.13 4.89
CA PRO A 501 -45.93 -8.73 4.80
C PRO A 501 -46.60 -7.93 3.65
N GLY A 502 -47.68 -8.35 3.03
CA GLY A 502 -48.36 -7.63 1.98
C GLY A 502 -47.88 -7.92 0.56
N VAL A 503 -46.82 -8.70 0.41
CA VAL A 503 -46.20 -9.13 -0.83
C VAL A 503 -45.79 -10.59 -0.75
N LYS A 504 -45.70 -11.27 -1.89
CA LYS A 504 -45.22 -12.65 -2.00
C LYS A 504 -44.55 -12.90 -3.36
N GLY A 505 -43.85 -14.02 -3.47
CA GLY A 505 -43.26 -14.50 -4.71
C GLY A 505 -41.79 -14.83 -4.54
N TYR A 506 -41.25 -15.52 -5.53
CA TYR A 506 -39.90 -16.06 -5.49
C TYR A 506 -38.83 -15.02 -5.08
N CYS A 507 -38.87 -13.80 -5.65
CA CYS A 507 -37.92 -12.74 -5.32
C CYS A 507 -38.03 -12.29 -3.85
N ILE A 508 -39.25 -12.28 -3.32
CA ILE A 508 -39.50 -11.93 -1.91
C ILE A 508 -39.00 -13.04 -1.00
N ASP A 509 -39.24 -14.30 -1.34
CA ASP A 509 -38.81 -15.46 -0.54
C ASP A 509 -37.28 -15.54 -0.47
N VAL A 510 -36.59 -15.30 -1.59
CA VAL A 510 -35.13 -15.24 -1.62
C VAL A 510 -34.59 -14.10 -0.74
N PHE A 511 -35.19 -12.92 -0.82
CA PHE A 511 -34.80 -11.77 0.01
C PHE A 511 -35.06 -12.04 1.49
N GLU A 512 -36.21 -12.57 1.85
CA GLU A 512 -36.59 -12.94 3.22
C GLU A 512 -35.61 -14.01 3.79
N ALA A 513 -35.29 -15.03 2.99
CA ALA A 513 -34.34 -16.05 3.39
C ALA A 513 -32.96 -15.45 3.64
N ALA A 514 -32.49 -14.53 2.78
CA ALA A 514 -31.22 -13.83 2.95
C ALA A 514 -31.21 -12.94 4.20
N ILE A 515 -32.28 -12.19 4.46
CA ILE A 515 -32.41 -11.37 5.67
C ILE A 515 -32.44 -12.21 6.94
N ASN A 516 -33.11 -13.36 6.92
CA ASN A 516 -33.19 -14.26 8.07
C ASN A 516 -31.88 -14.96 8.41
N LEU A 517 -30.90 -14.99 7.49
CA LEU A 517 -29.53 -15.44 7.76
C LEU A 517 -28.71 -14.40 8.53
N LEU A 518 -29.19 -13.17 8.63
CA LEU A 518 -28.47 -12.13 9.37
C LEU A 518 -28.62 -12.38 10.89
N PRO A 519 -27.54 -12.18 11.67
CA PRO A 519 -27.57 -12.42 13.13
C PRO A 519 -28.30 -11.34 13.92
N TYR A 520 -29.10 -10.51 13.27
CA TYR A 520 -29.84 -9.38 13.84
C TYR A 520 -31.11 -9.10 13.06
N ALA A 521 -32.13 -8.54 13.75
CA ALA A 521 -33.37 -8.16 13.13
C ALA A 521 -33.19 -6.93 12.23
N VAL A 522 -33.77 -7.02 11.03
CA VAL A 522 -33.83 -5.91 10.07
C VAL A 522 -35.31 -5.54 9.93
N PRO A 523 -35.79 -4.45 10.58
CA PRO A 523 -37.12 -3.94 10.37
C PRO A 523 -37.28 -3.52 8.91
N ARG A 524 -38.36 -3.94 8.25
CA ARG A 524 -38.60 -3.65 6.83
C ARG A 524 -40.06 -3.48 6.56
N GLU A 525 -40.36 -2.62 5.60
CA GLU A 525 -41.70 -2.36 5.08
C GLU A 525 -41.66 -2.47 3.55
N TYR A 526 -42.57 -3.26 2.99
CA TYR A 526 -42.71 -3.41 1.55
C TYR A 526 -43.70 -2.42 0.98
N ILE A 527 -43.26 -1.63 0.00
CA ILE A 527 -44.03 -0.59 -0.64
C ILE A 527 -44.16 -0.93 -2.12
N LEU A 528 -45.40 -1.12 -2.58
CA LEU A 528 -45.67 -1.43 -3.96
C LEU A 528 -45.40 -0.21 -4.84
N PHE A 529 -44.59 -0.39 -5.87
CA PHE A 529 -44.27 0.63 -6.88
C PHE A 529 -45.03 0.35 -8.18
N GLY A 530 -45.75 1.35 -8.67
CA GLY A 530 -46.61 1.25 -9.84
C GLY A 530 -48.08 1.05 -9.48
N HIS A 531 -48.96 1.13 -10.48
CA HIS A 531 -50.39 1.11 -10.32
C HIS A 531 -51.04 -0.21 -10.75
N GLY A 532 -50.25 -1.27 -10.89
CA GLY A 532 -50.73 -2.57 -11.41
C GLY A 532 -50.69 -2.62 -12.94
N ASP A 533 -49.83 -1.86 -13.55
CA ASP A 533 -49.56 -1.88 -14.99
C ASP A 533 -48.91 -3.19 -15.42
N LYS A 534 -49.11 -3.60 -16.67
CA LYS A 534 -48.47 -4.81 -17.21
C LYS A 534 -46.93 -4.70 -17.18
N ASN A 535 -46.40 -3.51 -17.37
CA ASN A 535 -44.95 -3.24 -17.35
C ASN A 535 -44.65 -1.97 -16.56
N PRO A 536 -44.48 -2.03 -15.24
CA PRO A 536 -43.99 -0.89 -14.48
C PRO A 536 -42.58 -0.48 -14.95
N SER A 537 -42.28 0.84 -14.93
CA SER A 537 -40.99 1.33 -15.34
C SER A 537 -39.91 0.94 -14.31
N TYR A 538 -39.09 -0.07 -14.61
CA TYR A 538 -37.96 -0.45 -13.75
C TYR A 538 -36.91 0.64 -13.66
N ASP A 539 -36.72 1.46 -14.69
CA ASP A 539 -35.82 2.62 -14.62
C ASP A 539 -36.40 3.70 -13.69
N GLY A 540 -37.73 3.84 -13.68
CA GLY A 540 -38.38 4.69 -12.69
C GLY A 540 -38.22 4.19 -11.27
N LEU A 541 -38.32 2.88 -11.03
CA LEU A 541 -38.08 2.24 -9.73
C LEU A 541 -36.64 2.49 -9.25
N VAL A 542 -35.63 2.23 -10.10
CA VAL A 542 -34.22 2.45 -9.82
C VAL A 542 -33.95 3.93 -9.49
N ASN A 543 -34.53 4.86 -10.25
CA ASN A 543 -34.38 6.30 -9.98
C ASN A 543 -35.00 6.71 -8.64
N GLN A 544 -36.12 6.11 -8.21
CA GLN A 544 -36.70 6.42 -6.89
C GLN A 544 -35.84 5.95 -5.72
N VAL A 545 -35.11 4.82 -5.88
CA VAL A 545 -34.12 4.40 -4.91
C VAL A 545 -32.90 5.37 -4.91
N ALA A 546 -32.45 5.79 -6.09
CA ALA A 546 -31.35 6.76 -6.20
C ALA A 546 -31.70 8.14 -5.58
N LEU A 547 -32.98 8.51 -5.59
CA LEU A 547 -33.49 9.73 -4.95
C LEU A 547 -33.76 9.57 -3.45
N ASN A 548 -33.41 8.43 -2.85
CA ASN A 548 -33.67 8.09 -1.44
C ASN A 548 -35.17 8.06 -1.04
N ASN A 549 -36.07 7.89 -1.97
CA ASN A 549 -37.49 7.68 -1.68
C ASN A 549 -37.73 6.25 -1.17
N PHE A 550 -36.87 5.31 -1.58
CA PHE A 550 -36.80 3.94 -1.07
C PHE A 550 -35.35 3.61 -0.71
N ASP A 551 -35.16 2.71 0.24
CA ASP A 551 -33.84 2.29 0.73
C ASP A 551 -33.29 1.11 -0.10
N ALA A 552 -34.19 0.28 -0.66
CA ALA A 552 -33.85 -0.80 -1.59
C ALA A 552 -35.04 -1.14 -2.49
N ALA A 553 -34.77 -1.88 -3.55
CA ALA A 553 -35.81 -2.49 -4.39
C ALA A 553 -35.59 -4.01 -4.48
N VAL A 554 -36.69 -4.78 -4.36
CA VAL A 554 -36.68 -6.24 -4.45
C VAL A 554 -37.65 -6.67 -5.54
N GLY A 555 -37.16 -7.42 -6.51
CA GLY A 555 -37.97 -7.92 -7.63
C GLY A 555 -37.08 -8.50 -8.73
N ASP A 556 -37.69 -8.81 -9.85
CA ASP A 556 -37.03 -9.30 -11.05
C ASP A 556 -36.40 -8.18 -11.89
N VAL A 557 -35.75 -7.25 -11.24
CA VAL A 557 -35.12 -6.09 -11.87
C VAL A 557 -33.85 -6.53 -12.57
N THR A 558 -33.82 -6.50 -13.91
CA THR A 558 -32.67 -6.88 -14.72
C THR A 558 -31.47 -5.94 -14.51
N ILE A 559 -30.29 -6.52 -14.28
CA ILE A 559 -29.04 -5.79 -14.13
C ILE A 559 -28.55 -5.37 -15.52
N VAL A 560 -28.54 -4.06 -15.78
CA VAL A 560 -28.07 -3.48 -17.06
C VAL A 560 -27.12 -2.30 -16.79
N PRO A 561 -26.18 -1.99 -17.72
CA PRO A 561 -25.16 -0.97 -17.51
C PRO A 561 -25.70 0.41 -17.14
N ASN A 562 -26.86 0.82 -17.65
CA ASN A 562 -27.44 2.11 -17.33
C ASN A 562 -27.91 2.19 -15.87
N ARG A 563 -28.38 1.09 -15.30
CA ARG A 563 -28.85 1.03 -13.91
C ARG A 563 -27.70 0.88 -12.92
N THR A 564 -26.65 0.09 -13.28
CA THR A 564 -25.48 -0.09 -12.41
C THR A 564 -24.61 1.17 -12.29
N ARG A 565 -24.81 2.18 -13.15
CA ARG A 565 -24.21 3.50 -13.01
C ARG A 565 -24.85 4.36 -11.92
N ILE A 566 -26.09 4.04 -11.57
CA ILE A 566 -26.90 4.85 -10.67
C ILE A 566 -27.00 4.20 -9.29
N LEU A 567 -27.09 2.89 -9.23
CA LEU A 567 -27.26 2.10 -8.01
C LEU A 567 -26.36 0.85 -8.03
N ASP A 568 -26.02 0.38 -6.82
CA ASP A 568 -25.38 -0.91 -6.61
C ASP A 568 -26.44 -2.04 -6.67
N PHE A 569 -26.06 -3.15 -7.30
CA PHE A 569 -26.87 -4.35 -7.39
C PHE A 569 -26.20 -5.49 -6.62
N THR A 570 -27.01 -6.38 -6.06
CA THR A 570 -26.52 -7.66 -5.54
C THR A 570 -26.00 -8.53 -6.68
N GLN A 571 -25.28 -9.60 -6.35
CA GLN A 571 -25.03 -10.65 -7.35
C GLN A 571 -26.34 -11.20 -7.87
N PRO A 572 -26.45 -11.52 -9.16
CA PRO A 572 -27.66 -12.12 -9.71
C PRO A 572 -27.88 -13.49 -9.07
N TYR A 573 -29.07 -13.71 -8.52
CA TYR A 573 -29.49 -15.00 -7.97
C TYR A 573 -30.25 -15.87 -8.98
N MET A 574 -30.48 -15.32 -10.17
CA MET A 574 -31.13 -16.01 -11.28
C MET A 574 -30.62 -15.44 -12.60
N GLU A 575 -30.31 -16.30 -13.53
CA GLU A 575 -30.03 -15.91 -14.91
C GLU A 575 -31.32 -15.88 -15.71
N SER A 576 -31.52 -14.82 -16.49
CA SER A 576 -32.63 -14.72 -17.42
C SER A 576 -32.12 -14.36 -18.80
N GLY A 577 -32.73 -14.93 -19.81
CA GLY A 577 -32.36 -14.68 -21.19
C GLY A 577 -33.39 -15.21 -22.16
N LEU A 578 -33.24 -14.87 -23.43
CA LEU A 578 -34.01 -15.45 -24.51
C LEU A 578 -33.51 -16.87 -24.78
N VAL A 579 -34.38 -17.84 -24.66
CA VAL A 579 -34.10 -19.21 -25.08
C VAL A 579 -34.92 -19.52 -26.33
N VAL A 580 -34.29 -20.12 -27.30
CA VAL A 580 -34.97 -20.61 -28.49
C VAL A 580 -35.33 -22.07 -28.24
N VAL A 581 -36.64 -22.34 -28.13
CA VAL A 581 -37.12 -23.71 -28.02
C VAL A 581 -37.30 -24.24 -29.42
N VAL A 582 -36.54 -25.25 -29.77
CA VAL A 582 -36.66 -25.95 -31.05
C VAL A 582 -37.02 -27.42 -30.80
N PRO A 583 -37.91 -28.04 -31.64
CA PRO A 583 -38.17 -29.44 -31.49
C PRO A 583 -36.90 -30.24 -31.81
N VAL A 584 -36.42 -31.00 -30.84
CA VAL A 584 -35.28 -31.89 -31.03
C VAL A 584 -35.78 -33.06 -31.87
N LYS A 585 -35.32 -33.09 -33.15
CA LYS A 585 -35.51 -34.25 -33.99
C LYS A 585 -34.43 -35.27 -33.57
N GLU A 586 -34.85 -36.38 -33.00
CA GLU A 586 -33.93 -37.48 -32.73
C GLU A 586 -33.33 -37.94 -34.06
N ILE A 587 -32.06 -37.61 -34.26
CA ILE A 587 -31.31 -38.15 -35.37
C ILE A 587 -30.93 -39.56 -34.95
N ARG A 588 -31.68 -40.56 -35.46
CA ARG A 588 -31.28 -41.96 -35.33
C ARG A 588 -29.85 -42.11 -35.86
N SER A 589 -28.90 -42.33 -35.00
CA SER A 589 -27.53 -42.58 -35.35
C SER A 589 -27.48 -43.90 -36.14
N SER A 590 -27.16 -43.79 -37.41
CA SER A 590 -26.89 -44.99 -38.26
C SER A 590 -25.42 -45.33 -38.13
N PRO A 591 -25.04 -46.63 -38.07
CA PRO A 591 -23.62 -47.04 -38.16
C PRO A 591 -22.91 -46.47 -39.38
N TRP A 592 -23.64 -46.08 -40.42
CA TRP A 592 -23.14 -45.52 -41.66
C TRP A 592 -23.13 -43.97 -41.68
N SER A 593 -23.27 -43.32 -40.53
CA SER A 593 -23.29 -41.86 -40.43
C SER A 593 -22.01 -41.19 -40.94
N PHE A 594 -20.88 -41.87 -40.87
CA PHE A 594 -19.59 -41.39 -41.38
C PHE A 594 -19.53 -41.30 -42.94
N LEU A 595 -20.44 -42.00 -43.66
CA LEU A 595 -20.53 -41.91 -45.12
C LEU A 595 -21.43 -40.76 -45.61
N LYS A 596 -22.25 -40.16 -44.73
CA LYS A 596 -23.21 -39.10 -45.09
C LYS A 596 -22.58 -37.79 -45.58
N PRO A 597 -21.34 -37.39 -45.19
CA PRO A 597 -20.75 -36.13 -45.67
C PRO A 597 -20.55 -36.08 -47.16
N PHE A 598 -20.42 -37.28 -47.83
CA PHE A 598 -20.22 -37.35 -49.27
C PHE A 598 -21.40 -38.07 -49.96
N THR A 599 -21.74 -37.58 -51.13
CA THR A 599 -22.72 -38.28 -51.97
C THR A 599 -22.15 -39.61 -52.49
N ALA A 600 -23.01 -40.56 -52.88
CA ALA A 600 -22.54 -41.84 -53.45
C ALA A 600 -21.64 -41.64 -54.66
N GLN A 601 -21.92 -40.63 -55.48
CA GLN A 601 -21.08 -40.28 -56.63
C GLN A 601 -19.67 -39.81 -56.19
N MET A 602 -19.55 -39.00 -55.13
CA MET A 602 -18.26 -38.57 -54.60
C MET A 602 -17.48 -39.76 -54.04
N TRP A 603 -18.12 -40.70 -53.36
CA TRP A 603 -17.48 -41.94 -52.91
C TRP A 603 -16.94 -42.79 -54.06
N CYS A 604 -17.71 -42.90 -55.19
CA CYS A 604 -17.23 -43.58 -56.40
C CYS A 604 -16.01 -42.88 -57.02
N VAL A 605 -16.02 -41.55 -57.10
CA VAL A 605 -14.87 -40.79 -57.63
C VAL A 605 -13.65 -40.92 -56.66
N THR A 606 -13.84 -40.87 -55.39
CA THR A 606 -12.77 -41.08 -54.41
C THR A 606 -12.18 -42.49 -54.54
N GLY A 607 -13.03 -43.50 -54.62
CA GLY A 607 -12.59 -44.90 -54.85
C GLY A 607 -11.86 -45.10 -56.18
N ALA A 608 -12.35 -44.49 -57.25
CA ALA A 608 -11.67 -44.52 -58.53
C ALA A 608 -10.30 -43.84 -58.50
N PHE A 609 -10.20 -42.75 -57.80
CA PHE A 609 -8.93 -42.03 -57.59
C PHE A 609 -7.92 -42.88 -56.80
N PHE A 610 -8.35 -43.52 -55.73
CA PHE A 610 -7.50 -44.46 -54.99
C PHE A 610 -7.00 -45.61 -55.82
N LEU A 611 -7.86 -46.22 -56.66
CA LEU A 611 -7.48 -47.26 -57.57
C LEU A 611 -6.48 -46.75 -58.62
N PHE A 612 -6.68 -45.54 -59.11
CA PHE A 612 -5.76 -44.94 -60.09
C PHE A 612 -4.38 -44.71 -59.48
N VAL A 613 -4.31 -44.07 -58.30
CA VAL A 613 -3.04 -43.81 -57.59
C VAL A 613 -2.35 -45.11 -57.20
N GLY A 614 -3.10 -46.10 -56.69
CA GLY A 614 -2.58 -47.42 -56.40
C GLY A 614 -2.00 -48.13 -57.58
N THR A 615 -2.63 -47.96 -58.74
CA THR A 615 -2.11 -48.52 -60.00
C THR A 615 -0.82 -47.83 -60.47
N VAL A 616 -0.74 -46.51 -60.33
CA VAL A 616 0.46 -45.74 -60.64
C VAL A 616 1.62 -46.14 -59.69
N VAL A 617 1.37 -46.24 -58.43
CA VAL A 617 2.36 -46.68 -57.41
C VAL A 617 2.83 -48.12 -57.76
N TRP A 618 1.88 -49.02 -58.12
CA TRP A 618 2.23 -50.36 -58.46
C TRP A 618 3.11 -50.41 -59.70
N ILE A 619 2.82 -49.63 -60.75
CA ILE A 619 3.61 -49.57 -61.99
C ILE A 619 5.05 -49.07 -61.71
N LEU A 620 5.16 -48.03 -60.86
CA LEU A 620 6.45 -47.43 -60.58
C LEU A 620 7.32 -48.31 -59.67
N GLU A 621 6.73 -48.91 -58.63
CA GLU A 621 7.43 -49.65 -57.60
C GLU A 621 7.63 -51.13 -57.91
N HIS A 622 6.81 -51.73 -58.81
CA HIS A 622 6.85 -53.15 -59.09
C HIS A 622 8.22 -53.65 -59.60
N ARG A 623 9.00 -52.79 -60.25
CA ARG A 623 10.33 -53.13 -60.77
C ARG A 623 11.42 -52.96 -59.70
N HIS A 624 11.29 -52.07 -58.81
CA HIS A 624 12.35 -51.65 -57.85
C HIS A 624 12.18 -52.23 -56.47
N ASN A 625 10.95 -52.51 -56.06
CA ASN A 625 10.68 -52.92 -54.64
C ASN A 625 10.21 -54.41 -54.63
N PRO A 626 10.91 -55.28 -53.88
CA PRO A 626 10.56 -56.72 -53.80
C PRO A 626 9.23 -56.96 -53.07
N GLU A 627 8.73 -56.03 -52.27
CA GLU A 627 7.45 -56.13 -51.52
C GLU A 627 6.24 -56.09 -52.50
N PHE A 628 6.41 -55.49 -53.69
CA PHE A 628 5.39 -55.46 -54.78
C PHE A 628 5.47 -56.66 -55.72
N ARG A 629 6.27 -57.68 -55.38
CA ARG A 629 6.39 -58.93 -56.16
C ARG A 629 5.77 -60.09 -55.36
N GLY A 630 4.90 -60.86 -55.97
CA GLY A 630 4.29 -62.02 -55.29
C GLY A 630 2.87 -62.32 -55.81
N LYS A 631 2.10 -63.06 -55.02
CA LYS A 631 0.71 -63.37 -55.38
C LYS A 631 -0.12 -62.10 -55.50
N PRO A 632 -1.06 -62.00 -56.47
CA PRO A 632 -1.87 -60.79 -56.70
C PRO A 632 -2.56 -60.23 -55.47
N THR A 633 -3.04 -61.08 -54.58
CA THR A 633 -3.69 -60.68 -53.33
C THR A 633 -2.75 -59.98 -52.32
N LYS A 634 -1.45 -60.40 -52.32
CA LYS A 634 -0.45 -59.68 -51.46
C LYS A 634 -0.08 -58.32 -52.05
N GLN A 635 0.04 -58.22 -53.34
CA GLN A 635 0.33 -56.96 -54.05
C GLN A 635 -0.79 -55.92 -53.81
N LEU A 636 -2.03 -56.30 -53.91
CA LEU A 636 -3.20 -55.51 -53.65
C LEU A 636 -3.19 -55.03 -52.19
N ALA A 637 -2.93 -55.91 -51.23
CA ALA A 637 -2.88 -55.56 -49.84
C ALA A 637 -1.75 -54.52 -49.53
N THR A 638 -0.57 -54.67 -50.18
CA THR A 638 0.57 -53.76 -50.01
C THR A 638 0.27 -52.38 -50.59
N VAL A 639 -0.38 -52.31 -51.77
CA VAL A 639 -0.80 -51.05 -52.39
C VAL A 639 -1.80 -50.31 -51.50
N PHE A 640 -2.87 -50.96 -51.02
CA PHE A 640 -3.87 -50.34 -50.15
C PHE A 640 -3.31 -49.91 -48.82
N TRP A 641 -2.41 -50.69 -48.23
CA TRP A 641 -1.81 -50.36 -46.93
C TRP A 641 -0.89 -49.13 -47.00
N ARG A 642 -0.12 -49.03 -48.09
CA ARG A 642 0.81 -47.91 -48.30
C ARG A 642 0.08 -46.60 -48.63
N GLU A 643 -0.94 -46.65 -49.45
CA GLU A 643 -1.81 -45.50 -49.69
C GLU A 643 -2.48 -44.99 -48.39
N HIS A 644 -2.93 -45.90 -47.54
CA HIS A 644 -3.55 -45.54 -46.27
C HIS A 644 -2.56 -44.85 -45.32
N CYS A 645 -1.30 -45.32 -45.28
CA CYS A 645 -0.27 -44.70 -44.45
C CYS A 645 0.17 -43.32 -44.98
N GLU A 646 0.35 -43.15 -46.29
CA GLU A 646 0.76 -41.87 -46.88
C GLU A 646 -0.35 -40.81 -46.77
N TYR A 647 -1.60 -41.19 -46.93
CA TYR A 647 -2.73 -40.28 -46.78
C TYR A 647 -2.93 -39.82 -45.32
N SER A 648 -2.67 -40.70 -44.37
CA SER A 648 -2.72 -40.36 -42.92
C SER A 648 -1.63 -39.36 -42.52
N TRP A 649 -0.50 -39.32 -43.19
CA TRP A 649 0.59 -38.37 -43.02
C TRP A 649 0.28 -36.97 -43.60
N ALA A 650 -0.42 -36.95 -44.75
CA ALA A 650 -0.73 -35.72 -45.47
C ALA A 650 -1.88 -34.91 -44.82
N VAL A 651 -2.74 -35.51 -44.00
CA VAL A 651 -3.94 -34.90 -43.41
C VAL A 651 -3.72 -34.42 -41.96
N GLY A 652 -2.52 -34.61 -41.35
CA GLY A 652 -2.16 -33.99 -40.08
C GLY A 652 -3.14 -34.27 -38.91
N ALA A 653 -3.76 -35.45 -38.90
CA ALA A 653 -4.69 -35.82 -37.86
C ALA A 653 -4.07 -36.83 -36.88
N ASN A 654 -4.19 -36.52 -35.61
CA ASN A 654 -3.83 -37.34 -34.43
C ASN A 654 -4.45 -38.75 -34.48
N HIS A 655 -3.87 -39.67 -35.23
CA HIS A 655 -4.18 -41.09 -35.15
C HIS A 655 -2.91 -41.95 -35.09
N MET A 656 -2.06 -41.68 -34.10
CA MET A 656 -0.93 -42.57 -33.73
C MET A 656 -1.35 -43.74 -32.84
N ALA A 657 -2.60 -44.20 -32.94
CA ALA A 657 -3.06 -45.29 -32.06
C ALA A 657 -3.37 -46.61 -32.81
N PHE A 658 -3.21 -46.70 -34.15
CA PHE A 658 -3.60 -47.93 -34.89
C PHE A 658 -2.54 -48.56 -35.77
N CYS A 659 -1.33 -48.03 -35.86
CA CYS A 659 -0.21 -48.65 -36.57
C CYS A 659 0.87 -49.16 -35.59
N GLY A 660 0.45 -49.84 -34.52
CA GLY A 660 1.35 -50.54 -33.61
C GLY A 660 1.65 -51.96 -34.07
N VAL A 661 2.47 -52.13 -35.11
CA VAL A 661 3.17 -53.43 -35.36
C VAL A 661 4.53 -53.12 -35.98
N ASN A 662 5.55 -53.29 -35.17
CA ASN A 662 6.95 -53.58 -35.43
C ASN A 662 7.52 -53.24 -36.83
N TYR A 663 8.24 -52.08 -36.92
CA TYR A 663 9.42 -51.99 -37.79
C TYR A 663 10.56 -51.31 -37.01
N GLN A 664 11.53 -52.14 -36.60
CA GLN A 664 12.86 -51.66 -36.21
C GLN A 664 13.53 -51.11 -37.49
N PHE A 665 13.70 -49.80 -37.58
CA PHE A 665 14.62 -49.20 -38.52
C PHE A 665 16.06 -49.45 -38.06
N LYS A 666 16.80 -50.30 -38.79
CA LYS A 666 18.24 -50.29 -38.79
C LYS A 666 18.70 -49.08 -39.63
N LEU A 667 19.20 -48.07 -38.98
CA LEU A 667 20.07 -47.08 -39.59
C LEU A 667 21.42 -47.71 -39.87
N HIS A 668 21.80 -47.82 -41.13
CA HIS A 668 23.18 -47.98 -41.56
C HIS A 668 23.65 -46.70 -42.24
N SER A 669 24.71 -46.13 -41.63
CA SER A 669 25.76 -45.18 -42.06
C SER A 669 25.41 -44.18 -43.17
#